data_eb04b03890cd5ecb24790e37945e6333
#
_entry.id   eb04b03890cd5ecb24790e37945e6333
#
_cell.length_a   1.000
_cell.length_b   1.000
_cell.length_c   1.000
_cell.angle_alpha   90.00
_cell.angle_beta   90.00
_cell.angle_gamma   90.00
#
_symmetry.space_group_name_H-M   'P 1'
#
loop_
_entity.id
_entity.type
_entity.pdbx_description
1 polymer ?
#
loop_
_entity_poly.entity_id
_entity_poly.type
_entity_poly.pdbx_seq_one_letter_code
_entity_poly.pdbx_strand_id
1 'polypeptide(L)'
;MVLLFLRDWRSAFIVVVNIPIALLAATFALWITGQSLNLMTLSGLALAVGILVDEATVAVENIHAHRARGTPLARAALEATRETALPRLLAMLCILAVFIPAFFMVGAAKALFTPLALAVGFSMIASFLLSSTLVPVLSVWLLRRHKETALHSDPAWLRALQSLYAALVRPFIAARWLVFPVYLVAAMGLVAVFGPRLGLEIFPQVDSGQFAIRFRGAAGTKVEKTEAVAKQILEIINREAGAGNVALTIGLVGVHASNYPVNLIYLFNTGPEEGWLAVQLKPGSGVKVEALKEKLRAVFAAELPDLRVSFEPSDLVSRVMSFGSPTPIEVAVSGPSFPASREFAEKVAAKLRTLPNLRDVHIAQSLDFPTVDVNVDRERAGLLGVRTSDVTRSLVAATTSSRFTTANYWADPGSGISMSLQVQIPQSQTSSLEDLRNIPVSSSAPGGKPVLLRNVATLAPGTAPGQYERYNLVRVVSVTANLHNTDLGTASRQIAAAVAQLGEPPAKGRVDYRGQVGPLGELTEGFKSGLLIAIAVPGVLAGVVLALKFTGTTLNLQSAIGAIMAVGVAVANAILLVTFAERNRRRTADPAASALEGATSRLRPILMTSFAMGAGMLPLALGLGEGGDQVAPLGRAVLGGLALGTLATLFILPPVFAILAGRNIESPSLDPDDETSPLHQKS
;
A
#
# COMPACT_ATOMS: atom_id res chain seq x y z
N MET A 1 -19.87 -14.49 19.28
CA MET A 1 -20.66 -13.25 19.26
C MET A 1 -22.10 -13.51 18.84
N VAL A 2 -22.38 -13.97 17.60
CA VAL A 2 -23.76 -14.24 17.12
C VAL A 2 -24.54 -15.15 18.09
N LEU A 3 -23.93 -16.24 18.55
CA LEU A 3 -24.54 -17.14 19.54
C LEU A 3 -24.87 -16.47 20.89
N LEU A 4 -23.99 -15.57 21.35
CA LEU A 4 -24.18 -14.83 22.62
C LEU A 4 -25.42 -13.94 22.57
N PHE A 5 -25.65 -13.26 21.44
CA PHE A 5 -26.76 -12.34 21.29
C PHE A 5 -28.07 -13.03 20.87
N LEU A 6 -28.00 -13.99 19.94
CA LEU A 6 -29.20 -14.72 19.47
C LEU A 6 -29.65 -15.81 20.47
N ARG A 7 -28.74 -16.34 21.31
CA ARG A 7 -29.01 -17.37 22.32
C ARG A 7 -29.65 -18.67 21.79
N ASP A 8 -29.74 -18.80 20.49
CA ASP A 8 -30.23 -19.97 19.79
C ASP A 8 -29.18 -20.42 18.77
N TRP A 9 -28.64 -21.63 18.97
CA TRP A 9 -27.60 -22.16 18.13
C TRP A 9 -28.08 -22.37 16.68
N ARG A 10 -29.38 -22.61 16.46
CA ARG A 10 -29.96 -22.78 15.13
C ARG A 10 -30.00 -21.47 14.36
N SER A 11 -30.41 -20.41 15.02
CA SER A 11 -30.38 -19.06 14.47
C SER A 11 -28.93 -18.61 14.20
N ALA A 12 -28.01 -18.91 15.13
CA ALA A 12 -26.57 -18.64 14.92
C ALA A 12 -26.00 -19.44 13.73
N PHE A 13 -26.40 -20.71 13.60
CA PHE A 13 -25.98 -21.55 12.48
C PHE A 13 -26.46 -21.02 11.12
N ILE A 14 -27.71 -20.54 11.03
CA ILE A 14 -28.26 -19.92 9.81
C ILE A 14 -27.39 -18.72 9.39
N VAL A 15 -27.04 -17.85 10.34
CA VAL A 15 -26.18 -16.67 10.08
C VAL A 15 -24.78 -17.10 9.66
N VAL A 16 -24.18 -18.06 10.35
CA VAL A 16 -22.80 -18.51 10.08
C VAL A 16 -22.69 -19.21 8.72
N VAL A 17 -23.68 -20.01 8.32
CA VAL A 17 -23.69 -20.70 7.01
C VAL A 17 -23.78 -19.71 5.84
N ASN A 18 -24.42 -18.56 6.04
CA ASN A 18 -24.50 -17.51 5.01
C ASN A 18 -23.11 -16.98 4.60
N ILE A 19 -22.15 -16.91 5.54
CA ILE A 19 -20.82 -16.34 5.31
C ILE A 19 -20.03 -17.12 4.24
N PRO A 20 -19.75 -18.42 4.41
CA PRO A 20 -18.95 -19.15 3.44
C PRO A 20 -19.60 -19.21 2.05
N ILE A 21 -20.94 -19.29 1.97
CA ILE A 21 -21.65 -19.31 0.70
C ILE A 21 -21.52 -17.96 -0.01
N ALA A 22 -21.66 -16.84 0.72
CA ALA A 22 -21.48 -15.51 0.15
C ALA A 22 -20.02 -15.28 -0.32
N LEU A 23 -19.02 -15.75 0.43
CA LEU A 23 -17.62 -15.66 0.05
C LEU A 23 -17.29 -16.53 -1.19
N LEU A 24 -17.85 -17.74 -1.27
CA LEU A 24 -17.68 -18.58 -2.46
C LEU A 24 -18.33 -17.96 -3.69
N ALA A 25 -19.52 -17.39 -3.56
CA ALA A 25 -20.18 -16.65 -4.64
C ALA A 25 -19.36 -15.42 -5.07
N ALA A 26 -18.81 -14.68 -4.13
CA ALA A 26 -17.94 -13.54 -4.41
C ALA A 26 -16.63 -13.98 -5.12
N THR A 27 -16.01 -15.05 -4.67
CA THR A 27 -14.81 -15.62 -5.31
C THR A 27 -15.09 -16.05 -6.74
N PHE A 28 -16.25 -16.68 -6.97
CA PHE A 28 -16.70 -17.05 -8.30
C PHE A 28 -16.94 -15.81 -9.20
N ALA A 29 -17.54 -14.76 -8.67
CA ALA A 29 -17.74 -13.50 -9.39
C ALA A 29 -16.42 -12.80 -9.70
N LEU A 30 -15.43 -12.84 -8.79
CA LEU A 30 -14.07 -12.35 -9.03
C LEU A 30 -13.41 -13.12 -10.19
N TRP A 31 -13.56 -14.44 -10.22
CA TRP A 31 -13.04 -15.26 -11.30
C TRP A 31 -13.67 -14.91 -12.67
N ILE A 32 -14.99 -14.74 -12.75
CA ILE A 32 -15.68 -14.33 -13.97
C ILE A 32 -15.20 -12.96 -14.47
N THR A 33 -14.90 -12.04 -13.55
CA THR A 33 -14.42 -10.69 -13.89
C THR A 33 -12.92 -10.63 -14.15
N GLY A 34 -12.23 -11.78 -14.21
CA GLY A 34 -10.81 -11.88 -14.51
C GLY A 34 -9.88 -11.41 -13.37
N GLN A 35 -10.40 -11.31 -12.14
CA GLN A 35 -9.59 -10.96 -10.98
C GLN A 35 -8.87 -12.19 -10.42
N SER A 36 -7.61 -12.00 -10.00
CA SER A 36 -6.84 -13.02 -9.29
C SER A 36 -7.09 -12.96 -7.79
N LEU A 37 -6.88 -14.08 -7.09
CA LEU A 37 -6.75 -14.09 -5.64
C LEU A 37 -5.40 -13.52 -5.26
N ASN A 38 -5.40 -12.34 -4.67
CA ASN A 38 -4.21 -11.61 -4.24
C ASN A 38 -4.46 -10.98 -2.86
N LEU A 39 -3.44 -10.32 -2.31
CA LEU A 39 -3.54 -9.71 -0.98
C LEU A 39 -4.72 -8.72 -0.87
N MET A 40 -5.02 -7.97 -1.93
CA MET A 40 -6.12 -7.00 -1.92
C MET A 40 -7.49 -7.67 -1.98
N THR A 41 -7.68 -8.67 -2.86
CA THR A 41 -8.93 -9.43 -2.92
C THR A 41 -9.17 -10.23 -1.65
N LEU A 42 -8.13 -10.87 -1.07
CA LEU A 42 -8.24 -11.58 0.20
C LEU A 42 -8.55 -10.63 1.37
N SER A 43 -7.93 -9.46 1.41
CA SER A 43 -8.25 -8.41 2.39
C SER A 43 -9.70 -7.95 2.25
N GLY A 44 -10.19 -7.76 1.00
CA GLY A 44 -11.59 -7.43 0.72
C GLY A 44 -12.56 -8.51 1.18
N LEU A 45 -12.25 -9.79 0.93
CA LEU A 45 -13.06 -10.93 1.39
C LEU A 45 -13.07 -11.04 2.93
N ALA A 46 -11.90 -10.92 3.57
CA ALA A 46 -11.80 -10.93 5.04
C ALA A 46 -12.61 -9.80 5.68
N LEU A 47 -12.57 -8.64 5.07
CA LEU A 47 -13.32 -7.47 5.41
C LEU A 47 -14.84 -7.70 5.29
N ALA A 48 -15.26 -8.31 4.18
CA ALA A 48 -16.66 -8.62 3.93
C ALA A 48 -17.23 -9.54 5.02
N VAL A 49 -16.45 -10.48 5.58
CA VAL A 49 -16.92 -11.38 6.66
C VAL A 49 -17.60 -10.62 7.79
N GLY A 50 -17.01 -9.49 8.23
CA GLY A 50 -17.59 -8.68 9.30
C GLY A 50 -18.95 -8.06 8.94
N ILE A 51 -19.12 -7.69 7.69
CA ILE A 51 -20.35 -7.03 7.19
C ILE A 51 -21.44 -8.07 6.85
N LEU A 52 -21.05 -9.25 6.35
CA LEU A 52 -21.96 -10.32 5.95
C LEU A 52 -22.84 -10.82 7.10
N VAL A 53 -22.30 -10.78 8.33
CA VAL A 53 -23.06 -11.16 9.55
C VAL A 53 -24.29 -10.28 9.73
N ASP A 54 -24.19 -9.00 9.41
CA ASP A 54 -25.25 -8.01 9.65
C ASP A 54 -26.52 -8.32 8.84
N GLU A 55 -26.37 -8.56 7.54
CA GLU A 55 -27.48 -8.86 6.63
C GLU A 55 -28.33 -10.06 7.09
N ALA A 56 -27.66 -11.16 7.41
CA ALA A 56 -28.33 -12.38 7.85
C ALA A 56 -28.95 -12.22 9.25
N THR A 57 -28.28 -11.49 10.14
CA THR A 57 -28.73 -11.27 11.50
C THR A 57 -30.00 -10.43 11.55
N VAL A 58 -30.08 -9.33 10.80
CA VAL A 58 -31.28 -8.48 10.72
C VAL A 58 -32.48 -9.29 10.22
N ALA A 59 -32.27 -10.17 9.21
CA ALA A 59 -33.32 -11.03 8.72
C ALA A 59 -33.84 -12.01 9.79
N VAL A 60 -32.93 -12.73 10.46
CA VAL A 60 -33.28 -13.71 11.50
C VAL A 60 -33.96 -13.03 12.69
N GLU A 61 -33.45 -11.88 13.14
CA GLU A 61 -34.03 -11.14 14.27
C GLU A 61 -35.46 -10.67 13.98
N ASN A 62 -35.73 -10.17 12.77
CA ASN A 62 -37.08 -9.75 12.39
C ASN A 62 -38.06 -10.94 12.27
N ILE A 63 -37.57 -12.10 11.81
CA ILE A 63 -38.39 -13.36 11.84
C ILE A 63 -38.76 -13.71 13.28
N HIS A 64 -37.84 -13.62 14.23
CA HIS A 64 -38.11 -13.85 15.64
C HIS A 64 -39.09 -12.81 16.21
N ALA A 65 -38.99 -11.54 15.82
CA ALA A 65 -39.90 -10.50 16.26
C ALA A 65 -41.34 -10.75 15.80
N HIS A 66 -41.54 -11.21 14.55
CA HIS A 66 -42.87 -11.60 14.04
C HIS A 66 -43.41 -12.85 14.72
N ARG A 67 -42.57 -13.84 14.99
CA ARG A 67 -42.95 -15.02 15.75
C ARG A 67 -43.38 -14.68 17.17
N ALA A 68 -42.67 -13.80 17.86
CA ALA A 68 -43.06 -13.35 19.19
C ALA A 68 -44.43 -12.67 19.26
N ARG A 69 -44.91 -12.15 18.11
CA ARG A 69 -46.27 -11.60 17.96
C ARG A 69 -47.33 -12.67 17.65
N GLY A 70 -46.97 -13.98 17.65
CA GLY A 70 -47.88 -15.09 17.38
C GLY A 70 -48.08 -15.44 15.90
N THR A 71 -47.30 -14.85 14.99
CA THR A 71 -47.39 -15.14 13.54
C THR A 71 -46.86 -16.54 13.23
N PRO A 72 -47.55 -17.37 12.43
CA PRO A 72 -47.06 -18.68 12.01
C PRO A 72 -45.71 -18.56 11.31
N LEU A 73 -44.76 -19.51 11.54
CA LEU A 73 -43.35 -19.41 11.15
C LEU A 73 -43.14 -19.07 9.67
N ALA A 74 -43.82 -19.72 8.76
CA ALA A 74 -43.69 -19.45 7.33
C ALA A 74 -44.17 -18.03 6.95
N ARG A 75 -45.25 -17.58 7.56
CA ARG A 75 -45.79 -16.23 7.37
C ARG A 75 -44.89 -15.19 8.05
N ALA A 76 -44.38 -15.49 9.23
CA ALA A 76 -43.38 -14.65 9.92
C ALA A 76 -42.10 -14.46 9.08
N ALA A 77 -41.62 -15.53 8.44
CA ALA A 77 -40.46 -15.43 7.55
C ALA A 77 -40.73 -14.57 6.31
N LEU A 78 -41.92 -14.69 5.71
CA LEU A 78 -42.31 -13.90 4.55
C LEU A 78 -42.48 -12.42 4.90
N GLU A 79 -43.26 -12.11 5.95
CA GLU A 79 -43.53 -10.74 6.39
C GLU A 79 -42.27 -10.04 6.87
N ALA A 80 -41.43 -10.72 7.66
CA ALA A 80 -40.14 -10.19 8.12
C ALA A 80 -39.21 -9.87 6.95
N THR A 81 -39.15 -10.73 5.93
CA THR A 81 -38.32 -10.51 4.76
C THR A 81 -38.82 -9.32 3.93
N ARG A 82 -40.09 -9.23 3.67
CA ARG A 82 -40.73 -8.10 2.95
C ARG A 82 -40.47 -6.77 3.68
N GLU A 83 -40.64 -6.75 4.98
CA GLU A 83 -40.49 -5.56 5.81
C GLU A 83 -39.03 -5.04 5.81
N THR A 84 -38.04 -5.93 5.81
CA THR A 84 -36.62 -5.55 5.90
C THR A 84 -35.92 -5.48 4.54
N ALA A 85 -36.53 -5.95 3.45
CA ALA A 85 -35.92 -6.04 2.13
C ALA A 85 -35.43 -4.67 1.63
N LEU A 86 -36.29 -3.67 1.61
CA LEU A 86 -35.93 -2.32 1.12
C LEU A 86 -34.88 -1.62 1.99
N PRO A 87 -35.00 -1.56 3.34
CA PRO A 87 -33.94 -0.99 4.18
C PRO A 87 -32.58 -1.66 4.02
N ARG A 88 -32.53 -3.00 3.91
CA ARG A 88 -31.30 -3.76 3.67
C ARG A 88 -30.71 -3.49 2.28
N LEU A 89 -31.56 -3.43 1.25
CA LEU A 89 -31.13 -3.04 -0.10
C LEU A 89 -30.49 -1.66 -0.11
N LEU A 90 -31.11 -0.68 0.53
CA LEU A 90 -30.57 0.68 0.63
C LEU A 90 -29.25 0.70 1.40
N ALA A 91 -29.14 -0.03 2.51
CA ALA A 91 -27.90 -0.16 3.27
C ALA A 91 -26.77 -0.77 2.40
N MET A 92 -27.07 -1.86 1.69
CA MET A 92 -26.12 -2.48 0.75
C MET A 92 -25.70 -1.50 -0.34
N LEU A 93 -26.63 -0.81 -0.99
CA LEU A 93 -26.33 0.17 -2.04
C LEU A 93 -25.47 1.34 -1.50
N CYS A 94 -25.72 1.80 -0.28
CA CYS A 94 -24.89 2.84 0.36
C CYS A 94 -23.46 2.36 0.59
N ILE A 95 -23.27 1.12 1.04
CA ILE A 95 -21.93 0.53 1.20
C ILE A 95 -21.24 0.41 -0.17
N LEU A 96 -21.96 -0.08 -1.20
CA LEU A 96 -21.42 -0.16 -2.56
C LEU A 96 -21.04 1.22 -3.11
N ALA A 97 -21.88 2.24 -2.88
CA ALA A 97 -21.61 3.60 -3.33
C ALA A 97 -20.32 4.18 -2.77
N VAL A 98 -19.94 3.81 -1.54
CA VAL A 98 -18.69 4.24 -0.90
C VAL A 98 -17.46 3.69 -1.65
N PHE A 99 -17.59 2.55 -2.35
CA PHE A 99 -16.50 1.96 -3.15
C PHE A 99 -16.45 2.45 -4.61
N ILE A 100 -17.49 3.16 -5.10
CA ILE A 100 -17.52 3.71 -6.47
C ILE A 100 -16.26 4.53 -6.80
N PRO A 101 -15.75 5.43 -5.92
CA PRO A 101 -14.55 6.20 -6.21
C PRO A 101 -13.32 5.37 -6.56
N ALA A 102 -13.22 4.12 -6.08
CA ALA A 102 -12.09 3.23 -6.39
C ALA A 102 -11.93 2.98 -7.90
N PHE A 103 -13.01 3.01 -8.66
CA PHE A 103 -12.98 2.79 -10.11
C PHE A 103 -12.51 4.02 -10.90
N PHE A 104 -12.60 5.21 -10.31
CA PHE A 104 -12.17 6.47 -10.90
C PHE A 104 -10.75 6.88 -10.51
N MET A 105 -10.10 6.14 -9.62
CA MET A 105 -8.71 6.35 -9.30
C MET A 105 -7.81 6.07 -10.52
N VAL A 106 -6.58 6.58 -10.49
CA VAL A 106 -5.58 6.38 -11.55
C VAL A 106 -4.33 5.73 -10.98
N GLY A 107 -3.48 5.19 -11.87
CA GLY A 107 -2.17 4.64 -11.50
C GLY A 107 -2.25 3.43 -10.56
N ALA A 108 -1.28 3.32 -9.67
CA ALA A 108 -1.14 2.21 -8.72
C ALA A 108 -2.30 2.13 -7.73
N ALA A 109 -2.87 3.27 -7.33
CA ALA A 109 -4.03 3.30 -6.43
C ALA A 109 -5.22 2.54 -7.04
N LYS A 110 -5.54 2.77 -8.32
CA LYS A 110 -6.60 2.03 -9.02
C LYS A 110 -6.34 0.53 -9.04
N ALA A 111 -5.11 0.12 -9.35
CA ALA A 111 -4.75 -1.29 -9.43
C ALA A 111 -4.93 -2.03 -8.10
N LEU A 112 -4.77 -1.35 -6.97
CA LEU A 112 -4.91 -1.91 -5.63
C LEU A 112 -6.37 -1.85 -5.12
N PHE A 113 -7.06 -0.72 -5.33
CA PHE A 113 -8.41 -0.54 -4.79
C PHE A 113 -9.50 -1.27 -5.58
N THR A 114 -9.38 -1.36 -6.91
CA THR A 114 -10.41 -2.00 -7.74
C THR A 114 -10.64 -3.47 -7.37
N PRO A 115 -9.62 -4.33 -7.22
CA PRO A 115 -9.82 -5.73 -6.80
C PRO A 115 -10.46 -5.85 -5.42
N LEU A 116 -10.06 -5.00 -4.48
CA LEU A 116 -10.64 -4.95 -3.13
C LEU A 116 -12.11 -4.54 -3.16
N ALA A 117 -12.44 -3.46 -3.89
CA ALA A 117 -13.81 -2.96 -4.04
C ALA A 117 -14.74 -4.00 -4.68
N LEU A 118 -14.24 -4.73 -5.69
CA LEU A 118 -14.97 -5.83 -6.32
C LEU A 118 -15.20 -6.99 -5.36
N ALA A 119 -14.20 -7.38 -4.58
CA ALA A 119 -14.31 -8.45 -3.60
C ALA A 119 -15.38 -8.16 -2.54
N VAL A 120 -15.36 -6.94 -1.97
CA VAL A 120 -16.40 -6.50 -1.03
C VAL A 120 -17.74 -6.39 -1.71
N GLY A 121 -17.81 -5.76 -2.89
CA GLY A 121 -19.05 -5.55 -3.63
C GLY A 121 -19.78 -6.85 -3.97
N PHE A 122 -19.06 -7.83 -4.53
CA PHE A 122 -19.64 -9.13 -4.85
C PHE A 122 -20.07 -9.90 -3.60
N SER A 123 -19.30 -9.80 -2.51
CA SER A 123 -19.67 -10.42 -1.23
C SER A 123 -20.97 -9.82 -0.68
N MET A 124 -21.12 -8.50 -0.74
CA MET A 124 -22.33 -7.81 -0.27
C MET A 124 -23.55 -8.14 -1.09
N ILE A 125 -23.44 -8.15 -2.43
CA ILE A 125 -24.53 -8.53 -3.34
C ILE A 125 -24.95 -9.98 -3.07
N ALA A 126 -23.99 -10.90 -2.98
CA ALA A 126 -24.26 -12.30 -2.68
C ALA A 126 -24.96 -12.47 -1.32
N SER A 127 -24.50 -11.76 -0.29
CA SER A 127 -25.10 -11.80 1.04
C SER A 127 -26.54 -11.29 1.06
N PHE A 128 -26.82 -10.18 0.39
CA PHE A 128 -28.16 -9.65 0.28
C PHE A 128 -29.12 -10.66 -0.40
N LEU A 129 -28.68 -11.29 -1.50
CA LEU A 129 -29.46 -12.31 -2.18
C LEU A 129 -29.72 -13.53 -1.28
N LEU A 130 -28.67 -14.03 -0.62
CA LEU A 130 -28.78 -15.18 0.28
C LEU A 130 -29.61 -14.87 1.53
N SER A 131 -29.47 -13.69 2.11
CA SER A 131 -30.26 -13.27 3.28
C SER A 131 -31.72 -13.04 2.94
N SER A 132 -32.05 -12.78 1.68
CA SER A 132 -33.43 -12.62 1.18
C SER A 132 -34.02 -13.92 0.67
N THR A 133 -33.25 -14.97 0.40
CA THR A 133 -33.70 -16.26 -0.13
C THR A 133 -33.39 -17.44 0.80
N LEU A 134 -32.11 -17.72 1.02
CA LEU A 134 -31.62 -18.86 1.80
C LEU A 134 -31.98 -18.74 3.29
N VAL A 135 -31.75 -17.59 3.88
CA VAL A 135 -31.97 -17.37 5.32
C VAL A 135 -33.41 -17.57 5.73
N PRO A 136 -34.44 -17.00 5.04
CA PRO A 136 -35.84 -17.30 5.35
C PRO A 136 -36.20 -18.79 5.22
N VAL A 137 -35.71 -19.47 4.18
CA VAL A 137 -35.98 -20.90 3.97
C VAL A 137 -35.36 -21.75 5.07
N LEU A 138 -34.10 -21.52 5.39
CA LEU A 138 -33.39 -22.21 6.50
C LEU A 138 -34.06 -21.93 7.84
N SER A 139 -34.56 -20.71 8.05
CA SER A 139 -35.31 -20.36 9.27
C SER A 139 -36.59 -21.18 9.40
N VAL A 140 -37.34 -21.35 8.33
CA VAL A 140 -38.54 -22.21 8.34
C VAL A 140 -38.18 -23.67 8.63
N TRP A 141 -37.10 -24.20 8.04
CA TRP A 141 -36.68 -25.59 8.25
C TRP A 141 -36.15 -25.88 9.63
N LEU A 142 -35.21 -25.06 10.12
CA LEU A 142 -34.50 -25.30 11.38
C LEU A 142 -35.30 -24.88 12.60
N LEU A 143 -36.16 -23.85 12.52
CA LEU A 143 -36.94 -23.35 13.63
C LEU A 143 -38.33 -24.04 13.75
N ARG A 144 -38.73 -24.89 12.80
CA ARG A 144 -40.03 -25.57 12.78
C ARG A 144 -40.33 -26.42 14.03
N ARG A 145 -39.29 -27.05 14.62
CA ARG A 145 -39.43 -27.94 15.80
C ARG A 145 -39.22 -27.23 17.13
N HIS A 146 -39.05 -25.94 17.12
CA HIS A 146 -38.79 -25.18 18.33
C HIS A 146 -40.10 -24.75 18.96
N LYS A 147 -40.54 -25.46 20.02
CA LYS A 147 -41.68 -25.04 20.84
C LYS A 147 -41.28 -23.73 21.53
N GLU A 148 -42.16 -22.74 21.47
CA GLU A 148 -42.02 -21.46 22.15
C GLU A 148 -42.13 -21.66 23.68
N THR A 149 -41.05 -22.11 24.27
CA THR A 149 -40.86 -21.93 25.71
C THR A 149 -40.28 -20.54 25.92
N ALA A 150 -41.10 -19.64 26.48
CA ALA A 150 -40.76 -18.43 27.29
C ALA A 150 -39.39 -17.73 27.10
N LEU A 151 -38.71 -17.92 25.98
CA LEU A 151 -37.34 -17.43 25.72
C LEU A 151 -37.30 -16.02 25.09
N HIS A 152 -38.44 -15.35 24.96
CA HIS A 152 -38.54 -14.09 24.22
C HIS A 152 -38.59 -12.85 25.11
N SER A 153 -38.35 -12.97 26.42
CA SER A 153 -37.96 -11.80 27.19
C SER A 153 -36.47 -11.63 27.05
N ASP A 154 -36.02 -10.48 26.57
CA ASP A 154 -34.62 -10.12 26.56
C ASP A 154 -33.98 -10.47 27.92
N PRO A 155 -32.75 -11.01 27.94
CA PRO A 155 -32.10 -11.38 29.17
C PRO A 155 -32.03 -10.19 30.15
N ALA A 156 -32.05 -10.45 31.43
CA ALA A 156 -32.08 -9.39 32.44
C ALA A 156 -30.95 -8.37 32.23
N TRP A 157 -29.74 -8.83 31.87
CA TRP A 157 -28.63 -7.96 31.60
C TRP A 157 -28.87 -7.05 30.34
N LEU A 158 -29.54 -7.56 29.30
CA LEU A 158 -29.83 -6.77 28.09
C LEU A 158 -30.96 -5.77 28.36
N ARG A 159 -31.97 -6.15 29.11
CA ARG A 159 -33.02 -5.21 29.57
C ARG A 159 -32.46 -4.12 30.45
N ALA A 160 -31.53 -4.47 31.35
CA ALA A 160 -30.79 -3.49 32.16
C ALA A 160 -29.95 -2.56 31.27
N LEU A 161 -29.28 -3.11 30.26
CA LEU A 161 -28.52 -2.31 29.29
C LEU A 161 -29.41 -1.38 28.48
N GLN A 162 -30.57 -1.86 28.00
CA GLN A 162 -31.56 -1.05 27.27
C GLN A 162 -32.14 0.06 28.14
N SER A 163 -32.47 -0.23 29.41
CA SER A 163 -32.98 0.78 30.35
C SER A 163 -31.90 1.81 30.71
N LEU A 164 -30.67 1.39 30.93
CA LEU A 164 -29.54 2.29 31.14
C LEU A 164 -29.30 3.18 29.91
N TYR A 165 -29.27 2.58 28.74
CA TYR A 165 -29.12 3.30 27.48
C TYR A 165 -30.24 4.32 27.26
N ALA A 166 -31.50 3.93 27.47
CA ALA A 166 -32.64 4.84 27.38
C ALA A 166 -32.54 6.02 28.37
N ALA A 167 -32.10 5.74 29.60
CA ALA A 167 -31.85 6.77 30.62
C ALA A 167 -30.74 7.74 30.18
N LEU A 168 -29.65 7.23 29.59
CA LEU A 168 -28.55 8.05 29.07
C LEU A 168 -28.91 8.86 27.83
N VAL A 169 -29.72 8.33 26.92
CA VAL A 169 -30.07 9.02 25.65
C VAL A 169 -31.15 10.09 25.85
N ARG A 170 -32.05 9.95 26.85
CA ARG A 170 -33.07 10.96 27.14
C ARG A 170 -32.52 12.39 27.30
N PRO A 171 -31.48 12.67 28.10
CA PRO A 171 -30.92 14.00 28.21
C PRO A 171 -30.29 14.50 26.91
N PHE A 172 -29.70 13.62 26.09
CA PHE A 172 -29.18 13.98 24.78
C PHE A 172 -30.28 14.42 23.83
N ILE A 173 -31.42 13.72 23.80
CA ILE A 173 -32.60 14.12 23.02
C ILE A 173 -33.20 15.42 23.55
N ALA A 174 -33.26 15.63 24.87
CA ALA A 174 -33.75 16.86 25.47
C ALA A 174 -32.86 18.08 25.12
N ALA A 175 -31.55 17.89 25.18
CA ALA A 175 -30.55 18.91 24.85
C ALA A 175 -30.12 18.90 23.37
N ARG A 176 -30.91 18.34 22.47
CA ARG A 176 -30.58 18.07 21.06
C ARG A 176 -29.97 19.25 20.30
N TRP A 177 -30.45 20.47 20.55
CA TRP A 177 -29.94 21.67 19.90
C TRP A 177 -28.52 22.06 20.33
N LEU A 178 -28.05 21.59 21.49
CA LEU A 178 -26.70 21.80 21.99
C LEU A 178 -25.79 20.60 21.62
N VAL A 179 -26.30 19.38 21.73
CA VAL A 179 -25.54 18.15 21.56
C VAL A 179 -24.98 18.04 20.13
N PHE A 180 -25.79 18.35 19.12
CA PHE A 180 -25.36 18.23 17.72
C PHE A 180 -24.21 19.19 17.35
N PRO A 181 -24.30 20.52 17.61
CA PRO A 181 -23.17 21.43 17.35
C PRO A 181 -21.91 21.08 18.15
N VAL A 182 -22.06 20.73 19.44
CA VAL A 182 -20.92 20.34 20.29
C VAL A 182 -20.22 19.11 19.72
N TYR A 183 -20.97 18.10 19.35
CA TYR A 183 -20.43 16.92 18.68
C TYR A 183 -19.68 17.26 17.40
N LEU A 184 -20.28 18.07 16.53
CA LEU A 184 -19.69 18.47 15.26
C LEU A 184 -18.36 19.20 15.48
N VAL A 185 -18.34 20.18 16.38
CA VAL A 185 -17.14 20.95 16.75
C VAL A 185 -16.08 20.03 17.36
N ALA A 186 -16.46 19.14 18.28
CA ALA A 186 -15.54 18.20 18.91
C ALA A 186 -14.94 17.22 17.90
N ALA A 187 -15.76 16.61 17.05
CA ALA A 187 -15.29 15.64 16.05
C ALA A 187 -14.38 16.31 15.01
N MET A 188 -14.80 17.46 14.47
CA MET A 188 -14.00 18.22 13.51
C MET A 188 -12.73 18.79 14.15
N GLY A 189 -12.81 19.24 15.41
CA GLY A 189 -11.65 19.69 16.18
C GLY A 189 -10.62 18.57 16.37
N LEU A 190 -11.06 17.35 16.70
CA LEU A 190 -10.18 16.18 16.79
C LEU A 190 -9.48 15.91 15.44
N VAL A 191 -10.22 15.89 14.35
CA VAL A 191 -9.65 15.67 13.02
C VAL A 191 -8.68 16.80 12.65
N ALA A 192 -9.02 18.06 12.91
CA ALA A 192 -8.18 19.20 12.60
C ALA A 192 -6.88 19.25 13.43
N VAL A 193 -6.93 18.82 14.69
CA VAL A 193 -5.76 18.84 15.59
C VAL A 193 -4.85 17.64 15.36
N PHE A 194 -5.41 16.45 15.21
CA PHE A 194 -4.62 15.20 15.14
C PHE A 194 -4.37 14.75 13.69
N GLY A 195 -5.26 15.07 12.74
CA GLY A 195 -5.10 14.68 11.34
C GLY A 195 -3.78 15.13 10.72
N PRO A 196 -3.42 16.43 10.79
CA PRO A 196 -2.14 16.93 10.26
C PRO A 196 -0.90 16.37 10.96
N ARG A 197 -1.07 15.83 12.18
CA ARG A 197 0.02 15.19 12.96
C ARG A 197 0.19 13.70 12.68
N LEU A 198 -0.67 13.12 11.88
CA LEU A 198 -0.46 11.79 11.33
C LEU A 198 0.54 11.92 10.18
N GLY A 199 1.58 11.09 10.18
CA GLY A 199 2.48 10.98 9.04
C GLY A 199 1.72 10.44 7.82
N LEU A 200 2.17 10.78 6.62
CA LEU A 200 1.58 10.31 5.36
C LEU A 200 2.57 9.39 4.64
N GLU A 201 2.15 8.16 4.40
CA GLU A 201 2.92 7.13 3.68
C GLU A 201 2.04 6.46 2.62
N ILE A 202 2.65 5.75 1.66
CA ILE A 202 1.88 4.91 0.71
C ILE A 202 1.49 3.61 1.39
N PHE A 203 2.50 2.91 1.95
CA PHE A 203 2.35 1.69 2.72
C PHE A 203 3.00 1.86 4.08
N PRO A 204 2.54 1.13 5.10
CA PRO A 204 3.21 1.10 6.39
C PRO A 204 4.61 0.50 6.23
N GLN A 205 5.58 1.01 6.99
CA GLN A 205 6.90 0.39 7.07
C GLN A 205 6.78 -0.91 7.85
N VAL A 206 7.21 -2.01 7.22
CA VAL A 206 7.17 -3.35 7.80
C VAL A 206 8.58 -3.82 8.09
N ASP A 207 8.83 -4.30 9.29
CA ASP A 207 10.09 -4.96 9.63
C ASP A 207 10.05 -6.41 9.14
N SER A 208 10.47 -6.62 7.89
CA SER A 208 10.49 -7.94 7.25
C SER A 208 11.68 -8.82 7.68
N GLY A 209 12.53 -8.33 8.58
CA GLY A 209 13.78 -9.01 8.93
C GLY A 209 14.78 -9.05 7.79
N GLN A 210 14.58 -8.25 6.74
CA GLN A 210 15.42 -8.20 5.54
C GLN A 210 15.87 -6.78 5.26
N PHE A 211 17.09 -6.64 4.72
CA PHE A 211 17.56 -5.39 4.16
C PHE A 211 18.62 -5.66 3.09
N ALA A 212 18.80 -4.71 2.20
CA ALA A 212 19.86 -4.74 1.22
C ALA A 212 20.81 -3.55 1.43
N ILE A 213 22.04 -3.75 1.07
CA ILE A 213 23.12 -2.75 1.13
C ILE A 213 23.70 -2.62 -0.26
N ARG A 214 23.76 -1.39 -0.74
CA ARG A 214 24.59 -1.03 -1.86
C ARG A 214 25.84 -0.33 -1.32
N PHE A 215 26.98 -0.71 -1.83
CA PHE A 215 28.24 -0.04 -1.49
C PHE A 215 29.05 0.26 -2.75
N ARG A 216 29.81 1.33 -2.69
CA ARG A 216 30.69 1.79 -3.77
C ARG A 216 32.02 2.26 -3.17
N GLY A 217 33.11 1.68 -3.64
CA GLY A 217 34.45 2.11 -3.36
C GLY A 217 34.92 3.28 -4.24
N ALA A 218 36.21 3.57 -4.21
CA ALA A 218 36.78 4.54 -5.12
C ALA A 218 36.67 4.08 -6.58
N ALA A 219 36.34 5.01 -7.48
CA ALA A 219 36.18 4.70 -8.90
C ALA A 219 37.45 4.05 -9.48
N GLY A 220 37.26 2.97 -10.26
CA GLY A 220 38.37 2.18 -10.82
C GLY A 220 39.00 1.15 -9.86
N THR A 221 38.39 0.93 -8.67
CA THR A 221 38.82 -0.17 -7.78
C THR A 221 38.57 -1.52 -8.47
N LYS A 222 39.59 -2.40 -8.40
CA LYS A 222 39.49 -3.77 -8.96
C LYS A 222 38.44 -4.60 -8.22
N VAL A 223 37.76 -5.48 -8.96
CA VAL A 223 36.67 -6.32 -8.42
C VAL A 223 37.11 -7.23 -7.26
N GLU A 224 38.34 -7.72 -7.26
CA GLU A 224 38.87 -8.56 -6.19
C GLU A 224 39.00 -7.78 -4.87
N LYS A 225 39.34 -6.49 -4.94
CA LYS A 225 39.40 -5.62 -3.77
C LYS A 225 37.99 -5.30 -3.28
N THR A 226 37.04 -5.10 -4.21
CA THR A 226 35.65 -4.89 -3.89
C THR A 226 35.02 -6.13 -3.25
N GLU A 227 35.39 -7.34 -3.69
CA GLU A 227 35.00 -8.60 -3.06
C GLU A 227 35.53 -8.70 -1.62
N ALA A 228 36.81 -8.34 -1.38
CA ALA A 228 37.36 -8.32 -0.03
C ALA A 228 36.57 -7.37 0.90
N VAL A 229 36.22 -6.18 0.40
CA VAL A 229 35.40 -5.22 1.12
C VAL A 229 33.98 -5.80 1.38
N ALA A 230 33.38 -6.49 0.41
CA ALA A 230 32.10 -7.15 0.61
C ALA A 230 32.14 -8.17 1.76
N LYS A 231 33.21 -8.95 1.86
CA LYS A 231 33.42 -9.91 2.98
C LYS A 231 33.53 -9.19 4.31
N GLN A 232 34.29 -8.08 4.38
CA GLN A 232 34.39 -7.25 5.59
C GLN A 232 33.02 -6.68 6.01
N ILE A 233 32.21 -6.20 5.05
CA ILE A 233 30.85 -5.74 5.33
C ILE A 233 30.01 -6.86 5.95
N LEU A 234 30.09 -8.09 5.41
CA LEU A 234 29.35 -9.23 5.95
C LEU A 234 29.84 -9.63 7.36
N GLU A 235 31.13 -9.55 7.64
CA GLU A 235 31.68 -9.78 8.98
C GLU A 235 31.18 -8.74 9.98
N ILE A 236 31.17 -7.46 9.61
CA ILE A 236 30.61 -6.38 10.43
C ILE A 236 29.12 -6.62 10.69
N ILE A 237 28.33 -6.98 9.65
CA ILE A 237 26.90 -7.26 9.80
C ILE A 237 26.67 -8.42 10.78
N ASN A 238 27.42 -9.51 10.64
CA ASN A 238 27.31 -10.67 11.54
C ASN A 238 27.66 -10.30 12.99
N ARG A 239 28.67 -9.46 13.20
CA ARG A 239 29.09 -8.97 14.51
C ARG A 239 28.00 -8.10 15.15
N GLU A 240 27.49 -7.13 14.41
CA GLU A 240 26.54 -6.14 14.92
C GLU A 240 25.09 -6.68 15.04
N ALA A 241 24.69 -7.63 14.20
CA ALA A 241 23.42 -8.35 14.35
C ALA A 241 23.44 -9.38 15.49
N GLY A 242 24.63 -9.75 15.97
CA GLY A 242 24.84 -10.84 16.92
C GLY A 242 25.05 -12.18 16.22
N ALA A 243 26.02 -12.95 16.75
CA ALA A 243 26.43 -14.23 16.17
C ALA A 243 25.23 -15.17 15.97
N GLY A 244 25.04 -15.61 14.75
CA GLY A 244 24.00 -16.57 14.40
C GLY A 244 22.61 -16.00 14.11
N ASN A 245 22.40 -14.67 14.17
CA ASN A 245 21.12 -14.04 13.84
C ASN A 245 20.94 -13.80 12.32
N VAL A 246 22.00 -13.85 11.54
CA VAL A 246 21.92 -13.82 10.06
C VAL A 246 21.60 -15.24 9.57
N ALA A 247 20.54 -15.35 8.79
CA ALA A 247 20.07 -16.62 8.21
C ALA A 247 20.70 -16.88 6.85
N LEU A 248 20.66 -15.88 5.98
CA LEU A 248 21.11 -15.98 4.59
C LEU A 248 21.65 -14.63 4.13
N THR A 249 22.67 -14.68 3.30
CA THR A 249 23.16 -13.52 2.56
C THR A 249 23.34 -13.89 1.10
N ILE A 250 23.03 -12.95 0.20
CA ILE A 250 23.32 -13.05 -1.22
C ILE A 250 23.96 -11.75 -1.66
N GLY A 251 25.01 -11.83 -2.44
CA GLY A 251 25.75 -10.66 -2.88
C GLY A 251 26.14 -10.72 -4.34
N LEU A 252 26.22 -9.56 -4.94
CA LEU A 252 26.68 -9.35 -6.30
C LEU A 252 27.71 -8.24 -6.27
N VAL A 253 28.93 -8.55 -6.74
CA VAL A 253 30.07 -7.62 -6.76
C VAL A 253 30.48 -7.37 -8.19
N GLY A 254 30.68 -6.11 -8.54
CA GLY A 254 31.10 -5.71 -9.89
C GLY A 254 29.98 -5.76 -10.92
N VAL A 255 30.37 -5.73 -12.19
CA VAL A 255 29.46 -5.70 -13.34
C VAL A 255 29.09 -7.12 -13.76
N HIS A 256 27.81 -7.36 -14.00
CA HIS A 256 27.31 -8.66 -14.49
C HIS A 256 27.58 -8.83 -15.96
N ALA A 257 27.85 -10.06 -16.35
CA ALA A 257 27.93 -10.40 -17.75
C ALA A 257 26.54 -10.28 -18.41
N SER A 258 26.50 -9.67 -19.60
CA SER A 258 25.25 -9.37 -20.34
C SER A 258 24.41 -10.58 -20.74
N ASN A 259 24.99 -11.77 -20.66
CA ASN A 259 24.31 -13.04 -21.00
C ASN A 259 23.64 -13.72 -19.78
N TYR A 260 23.73 -13.15 -18.59
CA TYR A 260 22.94 -13.63 -17.46
C TYR A 260 21.51 -13.13 -17.58
N PRO A 261 20.50 -14.00 -17.47
CA PRO A 261 19.09 -13.60 -17.56
C PRO A 261 18.57 -12.97 -16.26
N VAL A 262 19.47 -12.44 -15.42
CA VAL A 262 19.09 -11.71 -14.22
C VAL A 262 18.54 -10.36 -14.62
N ASN A 263 17.49 -9.93 -13.97
CA ASN A 263 16.93 -8.60 -14.20
C ASN A 263 17.86 -7.51 -13.66
N LEU A 264 18.86 -7.15 -14.45
CA LEU A 264 19.91 -6.19 -14.11
C LEU A 264 19.36 -4.78 -13.84
N ILE A 265 18.14 -4.48 -14.30
CA ILE A 265 17.48 -3.19 -14.10
C ILE A 265 17.37 -2.83 -12.61
N TYR A 266 17.25 -3.83 -11.73
CA TYR A 266 17.12 -3.61 -10.29
C TYR A 266 18.43 -3.77 -9.50
N LEU A 267 19.53 -4.10 -10.15
CA LEU A 267 20.82 -4.29 -9.45
C LEU A 267 21.64 -3.02 -9.40
N PHE A 268 21.52 -2.16 -10.40
CA PHE A 268 22.15 -0.83 -10.49
C PHE A 268 23.69 -0.81 -10.34
N ASN A 269 24.39 -1.94 -10.42
CA ASN A 269 25.85 -2.00 -10.39
C ASN A 269 26.41 -1.56 -11.73
N THR A 270 27.28 -0.55 -11.72
CA THR A 270 27.78 0.12 -12.94
C THR A 270 29.28 -0.08 -13.16
N GLY A 271 30.02 -0.43 -12.11
CA GLY A 271 31.46 -0.59 -12.16
C GLY A 271 31.96 -1.73 -11.28
N PRO A 272 33.26 -2.11 -11.45
CA PRO A 272 33.90 -3.15 -10.63
C PRO A 272 34.03 -2.74 -9.15
N GLU A 273 33.95 -1.44 -8.86
CA GLU A 273 34.02 -0.87 -7.51
C GLU A 273 32.72 -0.94 -6.73
N GLU A 274 31.64 -1.45 -7.34
CA GLU A 274 30.33 -1.49 -6.73
C GLU A 274 29.92 -2.91 -6.33
N GLY A 275 29.13 -3.00 -5.26
CA GLY A 275 28.52 -4.24 -4.83
C GLY A 275 27.14 -4.02 -4.21
N TRP A 276 26.35 -5.07 -4.26
CA TRP A 276 25.03 -5.14 -3.65
C TRP A 276 24.92 -6.41 -2.83
N LEU A 277 24.48 -6.30 -1.58
CA LEU A 277 24.33 -7.39 -0.63
C LEU A 277 22.91 -7.39 -0.06
N ALA A 278 22.21 -8.49 -0.17
CA ALA A 278 20.96 -8.71 0.56
C ALA A 278 21.22 -9.58 1.79
N VAL A 279 20.60 -9.23 2.88
CA VAL A 279 20.75 -9.88 4.19
C VAL A 279 19.37 -10.25 4.72
N GLN A 280 19.20 -11.51 5.09
CA GLN A 280 18.03 -12.04 5.79
C GLN A 280 18.42 -12.37 7.23
N LEU A 281 17.72 -11.79 8.19
CA LEU A 281 17.81 -12.16 9.60
C LEU A 281 16.95 -13.39 9.89
N LYS A 282 17.30 -14.14 10.94
CA LYS A 282 16.49 -15.28 11.38
C LYS A 282 15.15 -14.79 11.95
N PRO A 283 14.04 -15.43 11.60
CA PRO A 283 12.76 -15.16 12.25
C PRO A 283 12.87 -15.32 13.77
N GLY A 284 12.34 -14.36 14.52
CA GLY A 284 12.40 -14.37 15.98
C GLY A 284 13.74 -13.99 16.61
N SER A 285 14.71 -13.49 15.84
CA SER A 285 15.99 -12.99 16.38
C SER A 285 15.85 -11.81 17.35
N GLY A 286 14.72 -11.12 17.34
CA GLY A 286 14.48 -9.91 18.14
C GLY A 286 15.26 -8.67 17.66
N VAL A 287 16.02 -8.78 16.57
CA VAL A 287 16.79 -7.67 16.00
C VAL A 287 15.89 -6.79 15.17
N LYS A 288 15.76 -5.53 15.55
CA LYS A 288 15.02 -4.52 14.75
C LYS A 288 15.90 -4.01 13.62
N VAL A 289 15.46 -4.21 12.36
CA VAL A 289 16.25 -3.89 11.16
C VAL A 289 16.63 -2.41 11.12
N GLU A 290 15.72 -1.48 11.41
CA GLU A 290 16.02 -0.05 11.36
C GLU A 290 17.07 0.38 12.38
N ALA A 291 17.02 -0.15 13.60
CA ALA A 291 18.03 0.10 14.62
C ALA A 291 19.40 -0.48 14.22
N LEU A 292 19.41 -1.68 13.61
CA LEU A 292 20.62 -2.29 13.08
C LEU A 292 21.21 -1.46 11.95
N LYS A 293 20.43 -0.96 11.01
CA LYS A 293 20.89 -0.08 9.92
C LYS A 293 21.57 1.18 10.44
N GLU A 294 21.01 1.86 11.46
CA GLU A 294 21.62 3.04 12.05
C GLU A 294 22.95 2.70 12.73
N LYS A 295 23.01 1.57 13.46
CA LYS A 295 24.26 1.08 14.06
C LYS A 295 25.32 0.77 13.00
N LEU A 296 24.93 0.08 11.92
CA LEU A 296 25.82 -0.25 10.81
C LEU A 296 26.34 1.00 10.10
N ARG A 297 25.52 2.05 9.91
CA ARG A 297 25.99 3.34 9.34
C ARG A 297 27.12 3.94 10.15
N ALA A 298 26.98 3.95 11.47
CA ALA A 298 28.03 4.47 12.36
C ALA A 298 29.32 3.63 12.29
N VAL A 299 29.19 2.31 12.28
CA VAL A 299 30.33 1.39 12.19
C VAL A 299 31.03 1.48 10.83
N PHE A 300 30.26 1.50 9.73
CA PHE A 300 30.84 1.66 8.39
C PHE A 300 31.55 2.99 8.22
N ALA A 301 31.01 4.08 8.76
CA ALA A 301 31.68 5.37 8.74
C ALA A 301 33.02 5.38 9.51
N ALA A 302 33.13 4.58 10.57
CA ALA A 302 34.36 4.47 11.39
C ALA A 302 35.38 3.48 10.80
N GLU A 303 34.94 2.29 10.37
CA GLU A 303 35.82 1.20 9.93
C GLU A 303 36.10 1.23 8.41
N LEU A 304 35.20 1.80 7.61
CA LEU A 304 35.27 1.85 6.14
C LEU A 304 35.02 3.28 5.60
N PRO A 305 35.77 4.29 5.99
CA PRO A 305 35.46 5.71 5.71
C PRO A 305 35.44 6.06 4.23
N ASP A 306 36.21 5.33 3.40
CA ASP A 306 36.29 5.56 1.95
C ASP A 306 35.12 4.92 1.18
N LEU A 307 34.24 4.18 1.88
CA LEU A 307 33.14 3.45 1.27
C LEU A 307 31.86 4.28 1.32
N ARG A 308 31.21 4.42 0.19
CA ARG A 308 29.85 4.97 0.14
C ARG A 308 28.85 3.82 0.30
N VAL A 309 28.05 3.89 1.35
CA VAL A 309 27.06 2.86 1.65
C VAL A 309 25.67 3.47 1.59
N SER A 310 24.72 2.73 1.02
CA SER A 310 23.29 3.05 1.02
C SER A 310 22.48 1.80 1.33
N PHE A 311 21.51 1.94 2.20
CA PHE A 311 20.56 0.86 2.44
C PHE A 311 19.42 0.93 1.42
N GLU A 312 19.02 -0.23 0.92
CA GLU A 312 17.91 -0.36 -0.03
C GLU A 312 16.77 -1.17 0.58
N PRO A 313 15.51 -0.92 0.18
CA PRO A 313 14.41 -1.79 0.53
C PRO A 313 14.65 -3.18 -0.05
N SER A 314 14.47 -4.21 0.77
CA SER A 314 14.55 -5.60 0.29
C SER A 314 13.20 -6.29 0.21
N ASP A 315 12.17 -5.74 0.86
CA ASP A 315 10.82 -6.25 0.73
C ASP A 315 10.23 -5.95 -0.65
N LEU A 316 9.46 -6.91 -1.16
CA LEU A 316 8.92 -6.87 -2.52
C LEU A 316 8.01 -5.64 -2.76
N VAL A 317 7.22 -5.27 -1.75
CA VAL A 317 6.25 -4.17 -1.88
C VAL A 317 6.99 -2.83 -2.04
N SER A 318 7.94 -2.53 -1.15
CA SER A 318 8.71 -1.29 -1.20
C SER A 318 9.56 -1.20 -2.48
N ARG A 319 10.13 -2.33 -2.96
CA ARG A 319 10.87 -2.36 -4.22
C ARG A 319 9.99 -2.07 -5.43
N VAL A 320 8.83 -2.73 -5.53
CA VAL A 320 7.88 -2.51 -6.63
C VAL A 320 7.34 -1.08 -6.60
N MET A 321 6.99 -0.59 -5.41
CA MET A 321 6.41 0.75 -5.25
C MET A 321 7.44 1.89 -5.34
N SER A 322 8.72 1.57 -5.40
CA SER A 322 9.78 2.56 -5.72
C SER A 322 9.89 2.86 -7.21
N PHE A 323 9.10 2.18 -8.07
CA PHE A 323 9.01 2.43 -9.52
C PHE A 323 10.37 2.51 -10.22
N GLY A 324 11.26 1.57 -9.86
CA GLY A 324 12.60 1.47 -10.44
C GLY A 324 13.67 2.34 -9.79
N SER A 325 13.35 3.11 -8.74
CA SER A 325 14.35 3.78 -7.91
C SER A 325 14.97 2.81 -6.90
N PRO A 326 16.29 2.89 -6.64
CA PRO A 326 16.93 2.03 -5.64
C PRO A 326 16.56 2.40 -4.20
N THR A 327 16.06 3.62 -3.97
CA THR A 327 15.70 4.14 -2.65
C THR A 327 14.29 4.74 -2.68
N PRO A 328 13.64 4.93 -1.52
CA PRO A 328 12.31 5.54 -1.44
C PRO A 328 12.23 6.94 -2.05
N ILE A 329 13.35 7.68 -2.01
CA ILE A 329 13.45 9.04 -2.53
C ILE A 329 14.49 9.09 -3.65
N GLU A 330 14.08 9.65 -4.78
CA GLU A 330 14.96 9.99 -5.89
C GLU A 330 14.58 11.36 -6.43
N VAL A 331 15.57 12.25 -6.52
CA VAL A 331 15.45 13.56 -7.16
C VAL A 331 16.24 13.50 -8.46
N ALA A 332 15.56 13.40 -9.59
CA ALA A 332 16.14 13.27 -10.91
C ALA A 332 16.25 14.64 -11.57
N VAL A 333 17.48 15.04 -11.86
CA VAL A 333 17.78 16.28 -12.59
C VAL A 333 18.00 15.97 -14.05
N SER A 334 17.26 16.62 -14.93
CA SER A 334 17.35 16.44 -16.37
C SER A 334 17.56 17.77 -17.09
N GLY A 335 18.19 17.72 -18.26
CA GLY A 335 18.41 18.89 -19.07
C GLY A 335 19.19 18.57 -20.37
N PRO A 336 19.25 19.50 -21.32
CA PRO A 336 19.96 19.30 -22.58
C PRO A 336 21.48 19.25 -22.41
N SER A 337 22.02 19.92 -21.38
CA SER A 337 23.44 19.92 -21.05
C SER A 337 23.70 19.00 -19.86
N PHE A 338 24.42 17.88 -20.10
CA PHE A 338 24.80 16.95 -19.03
C PHE A 338 25.71 17.60 -17.97
N PRO A 339 26.73 18.40 -18.31
CA PRO A 339 27.55 19.07 -17.29
C PRO A 339 26.72 20.00 -16.38
N ALA A 340 25.81 20.77 -16.95
CA ALA A 340 24.95 21.66 -16.18
C ALA A 340 23.96 20.88 -15.28
N SER A 341 23.41 19.76 -15.78
CA SER A 341 22.55 18.88 -14.97
C SER A 341 23.33 18.23 -13.84
N ARG A 342 24.58 17.83 -14.07
CA ARG A 342 25.49 17.31 -13.06
C ARG A 342 25.77 18.34 -11.95
N GLU A 343 26.18 19.55 -12.33
CA GLU A 343 26.44 20.61 -11.36
C GLU A 343 25.22 20.93 -10.47
N PHE A 344 24.05 20.98 -11.10
CA PHE A 344 22.82 21.20 -10.34
C PHE A 344 22.49 20.02 -9.41
N ALA A 345 22.67 18.78 -9.87
CA ALA A 345 22.48 17.58 -9.05
C ALA A 345 23.45 17.52 -7.86
N GLU A 346 24.69 17.99 -8.03
CA GLU A 346 25.66 18.11 -6.95
C GLU A 346 25.20 19.13 -5.90
N LYS A 347 24.64 20.29 -6.33
CA LYS A 347 24.01 21.28 -5.43
C LYS A 347 22.81 20.70 -4.70
N VAL A 348 21.97 19.94 -5.39
CA VAL A 348 20.83 19.23 -4.79
C VAL A 348 21.33 18.24 -3.74
N ALA A 349 22.29 17.40 -4.08
CA ALA A 349 22.84 16.42 -3.13
C ALA A 349 23.46 17.09 -1.89
N ALA A 350 24.22 18.17 -2.07
CA ALA A 350 24.78 18.95 -0.97
C ALA A 350 23.69 19.53 -0.06
N LYS A 351 22.63 20.09 -0.66
CA LYS A 351 21.49 20.64 0.10
C LYS A 351 20.72 19.57 0.84
N LEU A 352 20.43 18.43 0.20
CA LEU A 352 19.70 17.33 0.84
C LEU A 352 20.48 16.70 2.01
N ARG A 353 21.81 16.67 1.97
CA ARG A 353 22.66 16.22 3.10
C ARG A 353 22.49 17.08 4.35
N THR A 354 22.04 18.32 4.24
CA THR A 354 21.76 19.18 5.40
C THR A 354 20.45 18.86 6.11
N LEU A 355 19.59 18.03 5.50
CA LEU A 355 18.30 17.66 6.09
C LEU A 355 18.50 16.51 7.10
N PRO A 356 18.16 16.70 8.39
CA PRO A 356 18.44 15.71 9.43
C PRO A 356 17.65 14.42 9.29
N ASN A 357 16.54 14.47 8.56
CA ASN A 357 15.64 13.33 8.34
C ASN A 357 15.98 12.48 7.12
N LEU A 358 17.09 12.81 6.44
CA LEU A 358 17.58 12.03 5.30
C LEU A 358 18.86 11.29 5.67
N ARG A 359 19.04 10.13 5.06
CA ARG A 359 20.24 9.29 5.16
C ARG A 359 20.69 8.88 3.77
N ASP A 360 21.96 8.49 3.67
CA ASP A 360 22.55 7.88 2.47
C ASP A 360 22.39 8.77 1.21
N VAL A 361 22.47 10.10 1.38
CA VAL A 361 22.27 11.04 0.26
C VAL A 361 23.50 11.04 -0.65
N HIS A 362 23.31 10.55 -1.89
CA HIS A 362 24.37 10.54 -2.90
C HIS A 362 23.81 10.58 -4.33
N ILE A 363 24.72 10.85 -5.28
CA ILE A 363 24.39 10.70 -6.71
C ILE A 363 24.48 9.22 -7.06
N ALA A 364 23.41 8.67 -7.65
CA ALA A 364 23.31 7.26 -7.96
C ALA A 364 24.38 6.79 -8.95
N GLN A 365 24.67 7.59 -9.96
CA GLN A 365 25.64 7.27 -10.99
C GLN A 365 27.10 7.54 -10.53
N SER A 366 28.06 6.75 -11.02
CA SER A 366 29.48 7.07 -10.99
C SER A 366 29.77 8.05 -12.13
N LEU A 367 30.05 9.31 -11.81
CA LEU A 367 30.22 10.38 -12.81
C LEU A 367 31.66 10.57 -13.23
N ASP A 368 32.63 10.06 -12.45
CA ASP A 368 34.07 10.26 -12.62
C ASP A 368 34.79 8.90 -12.75
N PHE A 369 34.26 8.02 -13.57
CA PHE A 369 34.91 6.74 -13.84
C PHE A 369 36.20 6.98 -14.62
N PRO A 370 37.35 6.46 -14.17
CA PRO A 370 38.63 6.68 -14.84
C PRO A 370 38.65 6.02 -16.22
N THR A 371 39.02 6.77 -17.23
CA THR A 371 39.17 6.34 -18.61
C THR A 371 40.52 6.59 -19.17
N VAL A 372 40.85 5.94 -20.27
CA VAL A 372 41.97 6.23 -21.11
C VAL A 372 41.48 6.69 -22.48
N ASP A 373 41.65 7.93 -22.79
CA ASP A 373 41.26 8.51 -24.07
C ASP A 373 42.32 8.16 -25.13
N VAL A 374 41.85 7.51 -26.20
CA VAL A 374 42.70 7.08 -27.33
C VAL A 374 42.44 7.99 -28.51
N ASN A 375 43.35 8.92 -28.73
CA ASN A 375 43.27 9.85 -29.86
C ASN A 375 44.07 9.32 -31.05
N VAL A 376 43.37 8.84 -32.07
CA VAL A 376 43.98 8.26 -33.27
C VAL A 376 44.42 9.37 -34.23
N ASP A 377 45.71 9.38 -34.54
CA ASP A 377 46.25 10.20 -35.60
C ASP A 377 45.92 9.57 -36.98
N ARG A 378 44.92 10.11 -37.59
CA ARG A 378 44.32 9.54 -38.84
C ARG A 378 45.31 9.60 -40.02
N GLU A 379 46.19 10.61 -40.07
CA GLU A 379 47.20 10.76 -41.13
C GLU A 379 48.26 9.68 -40.99
N ARG A 380 48.85 9.55 -39.82
CA ARG A 380 49.85 8.50 -39.55
C ARG A 380 49.27 7.10 -39.73
N ALA A 381 48.04 6.87 -39.21
CA ALA A 381 47.36 5.59 -39.32
C ALA A 381 47.16 5.25 -40.82
N GLY A 382 46.69 6.22 -41.62
CA GLY A 382 46.49 6.05 -43.09
C GLY A 382 47.78 5.72 -43.81
N LEU A 383 48.92 6.41 -43.51
CA LEU A 383 50.24 6.13 -44.08
C LEU A 383 50.72 4.71 -43.78
N LEU A 384 50.35 4.16 -42.61
CA LEU A 384 50.69 2.80 -42.14
C LEU A 384 49.66 1.74 -42.55
N GLY A 385 48.64 2.12 -43.36
CA GLY A 385 47.59 1.21 -43.78
C GLY A 385 46.64 0.74 -42.65
N VAL A 386 46.54 1.53 -41.58
CA VAL A 386 45.69 1.24 -40.41
C VAL A 386 44.45 2.13 -40.43
N ARG A 387 43.29 1.54 -40.29
CA ARG A 387 42.01 2.24 -40.18
C ARG A 387 41.65 2.46 -38.69
N THR A 388 40.84 3.48 -38.41
CA THR A 388 40.34 3.70 -37.05
C THR A 388 39.58 2.48 -36.51
N SER A 389 38.87 1.77 -37.39
CA SER A 389 38.19 0.50 -37.05
C SER A 389 39.17 -0.61 -36.61
N ASP A 390 40.39 -0.64 -37.22
CA ASP A 390 41.39 -1.63 -36.87
C ASP A 390 41.96 -1.37 -35.49
N VAL A 391 42.19 -0.07 -35.15
CA VAL A 391 42.58 0.37 -33.81
C VAL A 391 41.49 -0.05 -32.78
N THR A 392 40.26 0.27 -33.05
CA THR A 392 39.13 -0.06 -32.13
C THR A 392 39.02 -1.57 -31.89
N ARG A 393 39.05 -2.38 -32.94
CA ARG A 393 38.99 -3.85 -32.86
C ARG A 393 40.13 -4.44 -32.08
N SER A 394 41.36 -3.96 -32.34
CA SER A 394 42.55 -4.44 -31.64
C SER A 394 42.54 -4.07 -30.15
N LEU A 395 42.10 -2.85 -29.83
CA LEU A 395 41.96 -2.41 -28.44
C LEU A 395 40.87 -3.22 -27.71
N VAL A 396 39.69 -3.39 -28.28
CA VAL A 396 38.62 -4.17 -27.66
C VAL A 396 39.05 -5.61 -27.43
N ALA A 397 39.71 -6.23 -28.41
CA ALA A 397 40.22 -7.60 -28.24
C ALA A 397 41.28 -7.69 -27.14
N ALA A 398 42.14 -6.71 -27.02
CA ALA A 398 43.21 -6.68 -26.03
C ALA A 398 42.73 -6.34 -24.61
N THR A 399 41.80 -5.40 -24.44
CA THR A 399 41.39 -4.89 -23.13
C THR A 399 40.19 -5.65 -22.55
N THR A 400 39.33 -6.23 -23.42
CA THR A 400 38.11 -6.90 -22.97
C THR A 400 38.12 -8.38 -23.37
N SER A 401 37.96 -8.69 -24.64
CA SER A 401 38.15 -9.99 -25.29
C SER A 401 37.66 -9.97 -26.74
N SER A 402 38.00 -11.02 -27.52
CA SER A 402 37.48 -11.22 -28.89
C SER A 402 35.97 -11.35 -28.95
N ARG A 403 35.30 -11.69 -27.87
CA ARG A 403 33.84 -11.81 -27.77
C ARG A 403 33.08 -10.55 -28.23
N PHE A 404 33.65 -9.38 -27.96
CA PHE A 404 33.00 -8.10 -28.32
C PHE A 404 33.33 -7.61 -29.74
N THR A 405 34.27 -8.28 -30.41
CA THR A 405 34.59 -8.01 -31.83
C THR A 405 33.93 -9.04 -32.74
N THR A 406 34.04 -10.33 -32.37
CA THR A 406 33.48 -11.45 -33.12
C THR A 406 33.10 -12.54 -32.12
N ALA A 407 31.80 -12.76 -31.97
CA ALA A 407 31.29 -13.81 -31.09
C ALA A 407 31.53 -15.19 -31.73
N ASN A 408 32.32 -16.02 -31.09
CA ASN A 408 32.57 -17.40 -31.51
C ASN A 408 31.99 -18.36 -30.48
N TYR A 409 31.37 -19.44 -30.97
CA TYR A 409 30.79 -20.47 -30.14
C TYR A 409 31.35 -21.81 -30.55
N TRP A 410 31.62 -22.63 -29.57
CA TRP A 410 31.97 -24.05 -29.75
C TRP A 410 30.84 -24.91 -29.17
N ALA A 411 30.29 -25.78 -29.99
CA ALA A 411 29.30 -26.71 -29.55
C ALA A 411 30.02 -28.00 -29.05
N ASP A 412 29.79 -28.35 -27.79
CA ASP A 412 30.33 -29.60 -27.24
C ASP A 412 29.73 -30.80 -27.96
N PRO A 413 30.56 -31.66 -28.60
CA PRO A 413 30.07 -32.82 -29.36
C PRO A 413 29.33 -33.83 -28.49
N GLY A 414 29.62 -33.89 -27.20
CA GLY A 414 29.01 -34.89 -26.28
C GLY A 414 27.64 -34.42 -25.73
N SER A 415 27.51 -33.17 -25.36
CA SER A 415 26.29 -32.63 -24.73
C SER A 415 25.44 -31.79 -25.66
N GLY A 416 25.95 -31.33 -26.79
CA GLY A 416 25.31 -30.39 -27.68
C GLY A 416 25.22 -28.94 -27.14
N ILE A 417 25.79 -28.70 -25.94
CA ILE A 417 25.76 -27.38 -25.31
C ILE A 417 26.74 -26.45 -26.03
N SER A 418 26.23 -25.27 -26.43
CA SER A 418 27.05 -24.24 -27.05
C SER A 418 27.76 -23.39 -25.99
N MET A 419 29.08 -23.38 -26.04
CA MET A 419 29.95 -22.59 -25.15
C MET A 419 30.56 -21.39 -25.90
N SER A 420 30.59 -20.23 -25.28
CA SER A 420 31.25 -19.03 -25.85
C SER A 420 32.76 -19.21 -25.80
N LEU A 421 33.41 -19.11 -26.97
CA LEU A 421 34.84 -19.11 -27.10
C LEU A 421 35.35 -17.68 -27.17
N GLN A 422 36.21 -17.30 -26.23
CA GLN A 422 36.82 -15.95 -26.24
C GLN A 422 38.34 -16.05 -26.13
N VAL A 423 39.01 -15.13 -26.82
CA VAL A 423 40.45 -14.91 -26.74
C VAL A 423 40.69 -13.54 -26.13
N GLN A 424 41.53 -13.48 -25.14
CA GLN A 424 41.91 -12.22 -24.46
C GLN A 424 43.40 -12.22 -24.10
N ILE A 425 43.95 -11.03 -23.96
CA ILE A 425 45.26 -10.85 -23.35
C ILE A 425 45.13 -10.97 -21.83
N PRO A 426 45.98 -11.73 -21.12
CA PRO A 426 45.91 -11.79 -19.67
C PRO A 426 46.02 -10.38 -19.04
N GLN A 427 45.20 -10.11 -18.04
CA GLN A 427 45.14 -8.79 -17.40
C GLN A 427 46.50 -8.33 -16.83
N SER A 428 47.35 -9.27 -16.42
CA SER A 428 48.71 -8.98 -15.99
C SER A 428 49.58 -8.38 -17.07
N GLN A 429 49.25 -8.52 -18.36
CA GLN A 429 49.99 -7.98 -19.51
C GLN A 429 49.33 -6.71 -20.07
N THR A 430 48.25 -6.19 -19.46
CA THR A 430 47.57 -4.95 -19.82
C THR A 430 47.28 -4.10 -18.60
N SER A 431 48.21 -4.05 -17.66
CA SER A 431 48.04 -3.41 -16.35
C SER A 431 48.49 -1.94 -16.30
N SER A 432 49.18 -1.46 -17.33
CA SER A 432 49.72 -0.11 -17.40
C SER A 432 49.40 0.62 -18.71
N LEU A 433 49.50 1.94 -18.73
CA LEU A 433 49.37 2.73 -19.95
C LEU A 433 50.43 2.38 -20.98
N GLU A 434 51.61 1.94 -20.55
CA GLU A 434 52.69 1.54 -21.45
C GLU A 434 52.37 0.20 -22.14
N ASP A 435 51.72 -0.73 -21.42
CA ASP A 435 51.26 -1.97 -22.03
C ASP A 435 50.21 -1.68 -23.11
N LEU A 436 49.30 -0.74 -22.86
CA LEU A 436 48.30 -0.31 -23.84
C LEU A 436 48.94 0.32 -25.09
N ARG A 437 50.01 1.16 -24.91
CA ARG A 437 50.75 1.77 -26.00
C ARG A 437 51.43 0.73 -26.88
N ASN A 438 51.79 -0.40 -26.36
CA ASN A 438 52.49 -1.49 -27.04
C ASN A 438 51.53 -2.55 -27.65
N ILE A 439 50.22 -2.35 -27.60
CA ILE A 439 49.27 -3.25 -28.22
C ILE A 439 49.49 -3.24 -29.76
N PRO A 440 49.64 -4.42 -30.39
CA PRO A 440 49.71 -4.50 -31.85
C PRO A 440 48.35 -4.27 -32.46
N VAL A 441 48.26 -3.30 -33.36
CA VAL A 441 47.09 -2.98 -34.17
C VAL A 441 47.26 -3.64 -35.53
N SER A 442 46.28 -4.42 -35.94
CA SER A 442 46.26 -5.06 -37.24
C SER A 442 46.12 -4.03 -38.40
N SER A 443 46.86 -4.19 -39.49
CA SER A 443 46.67 -3.40 -40.69
C SER A 443 45.69 -4.07 -41.61
N SER A 444 44.73 -3.35 -42.16
CA SER A 444 43.81 -3.82 -43.23
C SER A 444 44.39 -3.77 -44.61
N ALA A 445 45.62 -3.25 -44.78
CA ALA A 445 46.33 -3.22 -46.08
C ALA A 445 46.77 -4.63 -46.49
N PRO A 446 46.69 -5.01 -47.79
CA PRO A 446 47.21 -6.29 -48.25
C PRO A 446 48.69 -6.44 -47.92
N GLY A 447 49.08 -7.48 -47.16
CA GLY A 447 50.46 -7.66 -46.73
C GLY A 447 50.93 -6.72 -45.61
N GLY A 448 50.05 -5.95 -45.02
CA GLY A 448 50.37 -5.01 -43.94
C GLY A 448 50.85 -5.70 -42.66
N LYS A 449 51.93 -5.22 -42.05
CA LYS A 449 52.42 -5.72 -40.77
C LYS A 449 51.69 -5.08 -39.62
N PRO A 450 51.49 -5.77 -38.46
CA PRO A 450 50.97 -5.15 -37.26
C PRO A 450 51.83 -3.94 -36.83
N VAL A 451 51.19 -2.85 -36.44
CA VAL A 451 51.80 -1.61 -35.98
C VAL A 451 51.46 -1.41 -34.53
N LEU A 452 52.41 -0.91 -33.74
CA LEU A 452 52.11 -0.62 -32.31
C LEU A 452 51.17 0.58 -32.18
N LEU A 453 50.23 0.52 -31.26
CA LEU A 453 49.24 1.57 -31.00
C LEU A 453 49.90 2.97 -30.83
N ARG A 454 51.05 3.06 -30.14
CA ARG A 454 51.80 4.31 -29.95
C ARG A 454 52.21 5.00 -31.25
N ASN A 455 52.29 4.26 -32.35
CA ASN A 455 52.71 4.83 -33.63
C ASN A 455 51.53 5.50 -34.37
N VAL A 456 50.29 5.18 -33.97
CA VAL A 456 49.06 5.63 -34.66
C VAL A 456 48.08 6.36 -33.74
N ALA A 457 48.34 6.38 -32.40
CA ALA A 457 47.51 7.04 -31.42
C ALA A 457 48.28 7.59 -30.22
N THR A 458 47.72 8.61 -29.59
CA THR A 458 48.16 9.12 -28.29
C THR A 458 47.14 8.71 -27.21
N LEU A 459 47.61 8.32 -26.04
CA LEU A 459 46.81 7.91 -24.91
C LEU A 459 46.92 8.97 -23.82
N ALA A 460 45.79 9.42 -23.32
CA ALA A 460 45.70 10.36 -22.19
C ALA A 460 44.72 9.82 -21.13
N PRO A 461 45.03 9.99 -19.84
CA PRO A 461 44.08 9.70 -18.81
C PRO A 461 42.91 10.70 -18.89
N GLY A 462 41.71 10.21 -18.67
CA GLY A 462 40.48 10.98 -18.68
C GLY A 462 39.49 10.49 -17.63
N THR A 463 38.31 11.08 -17.60
CA THR A 463 37.18 10.64 -16.80
C THR A 463 35.90 10.69 -17.61
N ALA A 464 35.04 9.74 -17.44
CA ALA A 464 33.72 9.70 -18.08
C ALA A 464 32.66 9.13 -17.10
N PRO A 465 31.38 9.43 -17.27
CA PRO A 465 30.35 8.74 -16.55
C PRO A 465 30.39 7.23 -16.81
N GLY A 466 30.38 6.42 -15.76
CA GLY A 466 30.36 4.96 -15.85
C GLY A 466 29.10 4.45 -16.57
N GLN A 467 27.98 5.17 -16.41
CA GLN A 467 26.77 4.94 -17.20
C GLN A 467 25.99 6.24 -17.43
N TYR A 468 25.22 6.25 -18.50
CA TYR A 468 24.22 7.28 -18.77
C TYR A 468 22.83 6.70 -18.53
N GLU A 469 22.13 7.24 -17.54
CA GLU A 469 20.73 6.90 -17.31
C GLU A 469 19.80 7.80 -18.13
N ARG A 470 18.70 7.20 -18.60
CA ARG A 470 17.63 7.91 -19.27
C ARG A 470 16.30 7.53 -18.70
N TYR A 471 15.47 8.53 -18.51
CA TYR A 471 14.07 8.36 -18.19
C TYR A 471 13.22 9.05 -19.25
N ASN A 472 12.28 8.31 -19.86
CA ASN A 472 11.51 8.80 -21.02
C ASN A 472 12.41 9.44 -22.10
N LEU A 473 13.50 8.75 -22.45
CA LEU A 473 14.52 9.14 -23.43
C LEU A 473 15.38 10.35 -23.05
N VAL A 474 15.08 11.06 -21.97
CA VAL A 474 15.87 12.21 -21.49
C VAL A 474 16.94 11.71 -20.51
N ARG A 475 18.18 12.22 -20.66
CA ARG A 475 19.26 11.92 -19.71
C ARG A 475 18.95 12.52 -18.34
N VAL A 476 19.19 11.74 -17.28
CA VAL A 476 18.99 12.16 -15.88
C VAL A 476 20.24 11.94 -15.06
N VAL A 477 20.42 12.81 -14.07
CA VAL A 477 21.37 12.63 -12.96
C VAL A 477 20.51 12.52 -11.70
N SER A 478 20.58 11.36 -11.05
CA SER A 478 19.68 11.03 -9.94
C SER A 478 20.37 11.18 -8.59
N VAL A 479 19.77 11.95 -7.69
CA VAL A 479 20.15 12.05 -6.28
C VAL A 479 19.21 11.18 -5.48
N THR A 480 19.74 10.18 -4.79
CA THR A 480 18.99 9.21 -4.00
C THR A 480 19.12 9.48 -2.52
N ALA A 481 18.10 9.12 -1.74
CA ALA A 481 18.10 9.27 -0.28
C ALA A 481 17.17 8.28 0.41
N ASN A 482 17.50 7.94 1.65
CA ASN A 482 16.67 7.17 2.56
C ASN A 482 16.03 8.06 3.63
N LEU A 483 14.90 7.60 4.18
CA LEU A 483 14.20 8.26 5.27
C LEU A 483 14.75 7.86 6.64
N HIS A 484 14.71 8.78 7.60
CA HIS A 484 15.04 8.51 8.98
C HIS A 484 14.11 9.27 9.93
N ASN A 485 13.40 8.54 10.79
CA ASN A 485 12.49 9.08 11.81
C ASN A 485 11.48 10.12 11.27
N THR A 486 11.05 9.96 10.02
CA THR A 486 10.07 10.84 9.38
C THR A 486 9.21 10.06 8.39
N ASP A 487 8.01 10.54 8.13
CA ASP A 487 7.16 10.00 7.09
C ASP A 487 7.51 10.57 5.70
N LEU A 488 7.13 9.83 4.66
CA LEU A 488 7.41 10.19 3.27
C LEU A 488 6.80 11.54 2.87
N GLY A 489 5.60 11.84 3.34
CA GLY A 489 4.90 13.10 3.02
C GLY A 489 5.61 14.32 3.60
N THR A 490 6.11 14.23 4.82
CA THR A 490 6.88 15.31 5.45
C THR A 490 8.23 15.48 4.78
N ALA A 491 8.94 14.38 4.50
CA ALA A 491 10.22 14.43 3.78
C ALA A 491 10.05 15.02 2.37
N SER A 492 9.02 14.62 1.63
CA SER A 492 8.75 15.14 0.29
C SER A 492 8.57 16.66 0.28
N ARG A 493 7.81 17.21 1.25
CA ARG A 493 7.63 18.67 1.38
C ARG A 493 8.94 19.37 1.71
N GLN A 494 9.76 18.82 2.62
CA GLN A 494 11.06 19.38 3.00
C GLN A 494 12.03 19.36 1.82
N ILE A 495 12.07 18.27 1.06
CA ILE A 495 12.91 18.12 -0.15
C ILE A 495 12.48 19.14 -1.20
N ALA A 496 11.18 19.26 -1.50
CA ALA A 496 10.70 20.22 -2.47
C ALA A 496 11.04 21.67 -2.07
N ALA A 497 10.88 22.02 -0.79
CA ALA A 497 11.27 23.33 -0.26
C ALA A 497 12.79 23.57 -0.34
N ALA A 498 13.59 22.55 -0.05
CA ALA A 498 15.05 22.64 -0.12
C ALA A 498 15.55 22.79 -1.57
N VAL A 499 14.96 22.08 -2.51
CA VAL A 499 15.29 22.18 -3.94
C VAL A 499 14.85 23.55 -4.50
N ALA A 500 13.67 24.05 -4.12
CA ALA A 500 13.20 25.36 -4.53
C ALA A 500 14.14 26.51 -4.09
N GLN A 501 14.84 26.36 -2.96
CA GLN A 501 15.85 27.34 -2.50
C GLN A 501 17.11 27.41 -3.38
N LEU A 502 17.37 26.41 -4.21
CA LEU A 502 18.52 26.37 -5.12
C LEU A 502 18.26 27.18 -6.40
N GLY A 503 17.07 27.70 -6.60
CA GLY A 503 16.66 28.43 -7.80
C GLY A 503 16.17 27.49 -8.92
N GLU A 504 16.06 28.04 -10.12
CA GLU A 504 15.60 27.29 -11.28
C GLU A 504 16.65 26.27 -11.76
N PRO A 505 16.21 25.10 -12.23
CA PRO A 505 17.09 24.13 -12.86
C PRO A 505 17.74 24.73 -14.14
N PRO A 506 18.81 24.12 -14.68
CA PRO A 506 19.46 24.62 -15.88
C PRO A 506 18.46 24.86 -17.01
N ALA A 507 18.72 25.82 -17.89
CA ALA A 507 17.82 26.21 -18.98
C ALA A 507 17.27 25.01 -19.74
N LYS A 508 15.93 24.92 -19.88
CA LYS A 508 15.18 23.76 -20.41
C LYS A 508 15.36 22.46 -19.63
N GLY A 509 15.90 22.53 -18.42
CA GLY A 509 15.98 21.41 -17.50
C GLY A 509 14.75 21.33 -16.58
N ARG A 510 14.61 20.20 -15.93
CA ARG A 510 13.58 20.00 -14.90
C ARG A 510 14.08 19.08 -13.78
N VAL A 511 13.41 19.19 -12.65
CA VAL A 511 13.61 18.31 -11.51
C VAL A 511 12.36 17.47 -11.34
N ASP A 512 12.52 16.16 -11.41
CA ASP A 512 11.46 15.20 -11.21
C ASP A 512 11.65 14.48 -9.87
N TYR A 513 10.60 14.41 -9.07
CA TYR A 513 10.58 13.64 -7.82
C TYR A 513 10.08 12.23 -8.12
N ARG A 514 10.93 11.23 -7.90
CA ARG A 514 10.72 9.83 -8.25
C ARG A 514 10.80 8.94 -7.00
N GLY A 515 10.77 7.64 -7.20
CA GLY A 515 10.64 6.69 -6.11
C GLY A 515 9.22 6.69 -5.56
N GLN A 516 9.06 6.49 -4.28
CA GLN A 516 7.75 6.50 -3.62
C GLN A 516 7.10 7.90 -3.56
N VAL A 517 7.86 8.96 -3.77
CA VAL A 517 7.34 10.35 -3.72
C VAL A 517 6.36 10.61 -4.86
N GLY A 518 6.59 10.07 -6.07
CA GLY A 518 5.70 10.27 -7.21
C GLY A 518 4.27 9.79 -6.96
N PRO A 519 4.07 8.50 -6.65
CA PRO A 519 2.74 7.95 -6.34
C PRO A 519 2.08 8.58 -5.11
N LEU A 520 2.84 9.12 -4.15
CA LEU A 520 2.28 9.81 -3.00
C LEU A 520 1.51 11.07 -3.41
N GLY A 521 1.98 11.80 -4.42
CA GLY A 521 1.28 12.96 -4.99
C GLY A 521 -0.10 12.57 -5.55
N GLU A 522 -0.15 11.51 -6.36
CA GLU A 522 -1.40 10.98 -6.93
C GLU A 522 -2.39 10.51 -5.85
N LEU A 523 -1.88 9.85 -4.80
CA LEU A 523 -2.67 9.45 -3.64
C LEU A 523 -3.27 10.65 -2.92
N THR A 524 -2.50 11.70 -2.70
CA THR A 524 -2.96 12.90 -1.96
C THR A 524 -4.11 13.60 -2.69
N GLU A 525 -4.11 13.62 -4.02
CA GLU A 525 -5.21 14.14 -4.83
C GLU A 525 -6.45 13.24 -4.76
N GLY A 526 -6.28 11.94 -4.81
CA GLY A 526 -7.35 10.96 -4.62
C GLY A 526 -8.00 11.05 -3.22
N PHE A 527 -7.21 11.27 -2.18
CA PHE A 527 -7.69 11.47 -0.81
C PHE A 527 -8.55 12.72 -0.65
N LYS A 528 -8.24 13.82 -1.32
CA LYS A 528 -9.06 15.03 -1.26
C LYS A 528 -10.50 14.76 -1.73
N SER A 529 -10.67 13.99 -2.77
CA SER A 529 -11.98 13.60 -3.30
C SER A 529 -12.74 12.66 -2.34
N GLY A 530 -12.04 11.70 -1.71
CA GLY A 530 -12.60 10.79 -0.72
C GLY A 530 -12.98 11.49 0.60
N LEU A 531 -12.20 12.49 1.03
CA LEU A 531 -12.44 13.24 2.25
C LEU A 531 -13.74 14.07 2.17
N LEU A 532 -14.13 14.54 0.99
CA LEU A 532 -15.41 15.24 0.79
C LEU A 532 -16.62 14.36 1.11
N ILE A 533 -16.55 13.07 0.79
CA ILE A 533 -17.61 12.11 1.13
C ILE A 533 -17.58 11.81 2.64
N ALA A 534 -16.41 11.76 3.24
CA ALA A 534 -16.21 11.46 4.66
C ALA A 534 -16.60 12.60 5.61
N ILE A 535 -16.75 13.84 5.16
CA ILE A 535 -17.26 14.98 5.94
C ILE A 535 -18.68 14.70 6.48
N ALA A 536 -19.44 13.80 5.83
CA ALA A 536 -20.79 13.43 6.26
C ALA A 536 -20.84 12.66 7.59
N VAL A 537 -19.71 12.08 8.06
CA VAL A 537 -19.67 11.25 9.28
C VAL A 537 -18.48 11.63 10.18
N PRO A 538 -18.49 12.83 10.78
CA PRO A 538 -17.33 13.34 11.53
C PRO A 538 -16.85 12.44 12.67
N GLY A 539 -17.77 11.73 13.34
CA GLY A 539 -17.41 10.81 14.43
C GLY A 539 -16.60 9.61 13.97
N VAL A 540 -16.87 9.08 12.77
CA VAL A 540 -16.10 7.99 12.21
C VAL A 540 -14.68 8.44 11.93
N LEU A 541 -14.51 9.61 11.30
CA LEU A 541 -13.19 10.16 11.01
C LEU A 541 -12.39 10.47 12.28
N ALA A 542 -13.05 11.05 13.31
CA ALA A 542 -12.42 11.26 14.59
C ALA A 542 -11.94 9.94 15.21
N GLY A 543 -12.75 8.87 15.11
CA GLY A 543 -12.39 7.53 15.55
C GLY A 543 -11.20 6.94 14.82
N VAL A 544 -11.16 7.06 13.50
CA VAL A 544 -10.03 6.63 12.67
C VAL A 544 -8.75 7.37 13.08
N VAL A 545 -8.80 8.71 13.13
CA VAL A 545 -7.63 9.54 13.47
C VAL A 545 -7.10 9.22 14.85
N LEU A 546 -7.97 9.03 15.83
CA LEU A 546 -7.56 8.66 17.20
C LEU A 546 -6.94 7.27 17.23
N ALA A 547 -7.55 6.26 16.59
CA ALA A 547 -7.01 4.90 16.56
C ALA A 547 -5.63 4.85 15.92
N LEU A 548 -5.43 5.51 14.78
CA LEU A 548 -4.13 5.61 14.12
C LEU A 548 -3.11 6.31 15.01
N LYS A 549 -3.50 7.40 15.67
CA LYS A 549 -2.61 8.13 16.59
C LYS A 549 -2.18 7.30 17.78
N PHE A 550 -3.11 6.60 18.45
CA PHE A 550 -2.81 5.76 19.61
C PHE A 550 -1.97 4.52 19.27
N THR A 551 -2.12 4.01 18.05
CA THR A 551 -1.34 2.86 17.56
C THR A 551 -0.04 3.25 16.87
N GLY A 552 0.32 4.54 16.82
CA GLY A 552 1.51 5.02 16.14
C GLY A 552 1.52 4.76 14.64
N THR A 553 0.34 4.64 14.04
CA THR A 553 0.18 4.29 12.62
C THR A 553 0.01 5.56 11.78
N THR A 554 0.71 5.64 10.65
CA THR A 554 0.59 6.73 9.69
C THR A 554 -0.70 6.64 8.89
N LEU A 555 -1.13 7.77 8.32
CA LEU A 555 -2.18 7.77 7.31
C LEU A 555 -1.60 7.21 6.01
N ASN A 556 -2.11 6.09 5.58
CA ASN A 556 -1.64 5.37 4.40
C ASN A 556 -2.82 4.79 3.62
N LEU A 557 -2.52 4.15 2.48
CA LEU A 557 -3.52 3.57 1.61
C LEU A 557 -4.48 2.62 2.35
N GLN A 558 -3.95 1.76 3.21
CA GLN A 558 -4.72 0.77 3.94
C GLN A 558 -5.66 1.42 4.98
N SER A 559 -5.15 2.39 5.73
CA SER A 559 -5.97 3.12 6.71
C SER A 559 -7.08 3.95 6.06
N ALA A 560 -6.84 4.47 4.86
CA ALA A 560 -7.86 5.17 4.09
C ALA A 560 -9.01 4.24 3.66
N ILE A 561 -8.68 3.03 3.18
CA ILE A 561 -9.68 2.00 2.88
C ILE A 561 -10.48 1.69 4.14
N GLY A 562 -9.82 1.50 5.26
CA GLY A 562 -10.46 1.25 6.55
C GLY A 562 -11.40 2.39 6.96
N ALA A 563 -11.01 3.65 6.74
CA ALA A 563 -11.84 4.82 7.00
C ALA A 563 -13.11 4.84 6.14
N ILE A 564 -12.94 4.65 4.82
CA ILE A 564 -14.04 4.58 3.85
C ILE A 564 -15.07 3.51 4.27
N MET A 565 -14.58 2.34 4.67
CA MET A 565 -15.44 1.27 5.14
C MET A 565 -16.19 1.56 6.43
N ALA A 566 -15.48 2.10 7.43
CA ALA A 566 -16.10 2.46 8.68
C ALA A 566 -17.26 3.46 8.45
N VAL A 567 -17.10 4.38 7.48
CA VAL A 567 -18.17 5.28 7.03
C VAL A 567 -19.34 4.48 6.44
N GLY A 568 -19.08 3.54 5.54
CA GLY A 568 -20.14 2.73 4.92
C GLY A 568 -20.98 1.98 5.96
N VAL A 569 -20.33 1.38 6.94
CA VAL A 569 -21.02 0.64 8.03
C VAL A 569 -21.79 1.58 8.95
N ALA A 570 -21.23 2.74 9.31
CA ALA A 570 -21.93 3.71 10.13
C ALA A 570 -23.19 4.24 9.43
N VAL A 571 -23.13 4.48 8.11
CA VAL A 571 -24.28 4.91 7.31
C VAL A 571 -25.34 3.79 7.25
N ALA A 572 -24.96 2.52 7.05
CA ALA A 572 -25.89 1.40 7.06
C ALA A 572 -26.65 1.28 8.40
N ASN A 573 -25.91 1.36 9.52
CA ASN A 573 -26.52 1.35 10.86
C ASN A 573 -27.44 2.56 11.08
N ALA A 574 -27.07 3.74 10.56
CA ALA A 574 -27.88 4.94 10.64
C ALA A 574 -29.19 4.79 9.86
N ILE A 575 -29.17 4.27 8.64
CA ILE A 575 -30.36 4.02 7.81
C ILE A 575 -31.34 3.12 8.56
N LEU A 576 -30.85 2.02 9.11
CA LEU A 576 -31.70 1.08 9.85
C LEU A 576 -32.32 1.75 11.09
N LEU A 577 -31.53 2.50 11.89
CA LEU A 577 -32.06 3.20 13.06
C LEU A 577 -33.13 4.22 12.67
N VAL A 578 -32.87 5.06 11.66
CA VAL A 578 -33.79 6.09 11.18
C VAL A 578 -35.07 5.47 10.63
N THR A 579 -34.99 4.37 9.88
CA THR A 579 -36.17 3.67 9.35
C THR A 579 -37.08 3.18 10.47
N PHE A 580 -36.51 2.61 11.54
CA PHE A 580 -37.33 2.15 12.69
C PHE A 580 -37.85 3.34 13.53
N ALA A 581 -37.08 4.39 13.71
CA ALA A 581 -37.57 5.60 14.39
C ALA A 581 -38.73 6.26 13.60
N GLU A 582 -38.65 6.31 12.27
CA GLU A 582 -39.67 6.85 11.41
C GLU A 582 -40.94 6.00 11.44
N ARG A 583 -40.81 4.68 11.46
CA ARG A 583 -41.95 3.78 11.62
C ARG A 583 -42.68 4.02 12.96
N ASN A 584 -41.94 4.20 14.05
CA ASN A 584 -42.51 4.51 15.34
C ASN A 584 -43.16 5.89 15.34
N ARG A 585 -42.56 6.88 14.64
CA ARG A 585 -43.12 8.24 14.49
C ARG A 585 -44.49 8.22 13.83
N ARG A 586 -44.73 7.40 12.83
CA ARG A 586 -46.03 7.23 12.19
C ARG A 586 -47.09 6.67 13.13
N ARG A 587 -46.66 6.01 14.24
CA ARG A 587 -47.59 5.45 15.24
C ARG A 587 -47.86 6.40 16.41
N THR A 588 -46.87 7.18 16.83
CA THR A 588 -46.93 7.97 18.08
C THR A 588 -47.02 9.50 17.86
N ALA A 589 -46.75 9.97 16.64
CA ALA A 589 -46.71 11.41 16.27
C ALA A 589 -45.74 12.28 17.10
N ASP A 590 -44.93 11.67 17.99
CA ASP A 590 -43.93 12.36 18.78
C ASP A 590 -42.50 11.99 18.30
N PRO A 591 -41.80 12.92 17.68
CA PRO A 591 -40.43 12.68 17.17
C PRO A 591 -39.44 12.28 18.25
N ALA A 592 -39.53 12.85 19.46
CA ALA A 592 -38.61 12.58 20.55
C ALA A 592 -38.82 11.18 21.16
N ALA A 593 -40.08 10.80 21.40
CA ALA A 593 -40.42 9.46 21.88
C ALA A 593 -40.07 8.40 20.82
N SER A 594 -40.34 8.68 19.54
CA SER A 594 -40.00 7.78 18.44
C SER A 594 -38.51 7.59 18.23
N ALA A 595 -37.72 8.65 18.37
CA ALA A 595 -36.26 8.58 18.35
C ALA A 595 -35.72 7.68 19.46
N LEU A 596 -36.23 7.83 20.68
CA LEU A 596 -35.83 7.03 21.84
C LEU A 596 -36.20 5.55 21.67
N GLU A 597 -37.43 5.28 21.25
CA GLU A 597 -37.93 3.90 21.05
C GLU A 597 -37.18 3.22 19.89
N GLY A 598 -37.00 3.93 18.75
CA GLY A 598 -36.23 3.46 17.62
C GLY A 598 -34.80 3.10 18.00
N ALA A 599 -34.12 4.00 18.73
CA ALA A 599 -32.77 3.79 19.20
C ALA A 599 -32.67 2.62 20.18
N THR A 600 -33.60 2.51 21.15
CA THR A 600 -33.61 1.45 22.16
C THR A 600 -33.88 0.07 21.51
N SER A 601 -34.78 0.00 20.55
CA SER A 601 -35.09 -1.25 19.83
C SER A 601 -33.92 -1.73 18.98
N ARG A 602 -33.09 -0.80 18.49
CA ARG A 602 -31.94 -1.08 17.63
C ARG A 602 -30.61 -1.20 18.38
N LEU A 603 -30.58 -0.96 19.70
CA LEU A 603 -29.36 -1.08 20.50
C LEU A 603 -28.69 -2.46 20.37
N ARG A 604 -29.50 -3.53 20.49
CA ARG A 604 -29.01 -4.91 20.38
C ARG A 604 -28.44 -5.23 18.99
N PRO A 605 -29.14 -5.01 17.87
CA PRO A 605 -28.57 -5.23 16.54
C PRO A 605 -27.28 -4.45 16.29
N ILE A 606 -27.28 -3.13 16.56
CA ILE A 606 -26.12 -2.27 16.33
C ILE A 606 -24.91 -2.72 17.13
N LEU A 607 -25.08 -3.06 18.41
CA LEU A 607 -23.97 -3.57 19.24
C LEU A 607 -23.48 -4.93 18.73
N MET A 608 -24.41 -5.82 18.32
CA MET A 608 -24.04 -7.14 17.85
C MET A 608 -23.21 -7.07 16.54
N THR A 609 -23.62 -6.24 15.59
CA THR A 609 -22.88 -6.05 14.33
C THR A 609 -21.54 -5.36 14.55
N SER A 610 -21.50 -4.33 15.41
CA SER A 610 -20.27 -3.63 15.74
C SER A 610 -19.27 -4.55 16.45
N PHE A 611 -19.70 -5.38 17.40
CA PHE A 611 -18.82 -6.34 18.06
C PHE A 611 -18.42 -7.51 17.14
N ALA A 612 -19.31 -7.99 16.28
CA ALA A 612 -18.97 -9.05 15.33
C ALA A 612 -17.91 -8.57 14.32
N MET A 613 -18.08 -7.36 13.80
CA MET A 613 -17.11 -6.74 12.90
C MET A 613 -15.80 -6.43 13.63
N GLY A 614 -15.87 -5.88 14.84
CA GLY A 614 -14.70 -5.63 15.67
C GLY A 614 -13.89 -6.89 15.92
N ALA A 615 -14.55 -8.00 16.29
CA ALA A 615 -13.90 -9.30 16.46
C ALA A 615 -13.28 -9.83 15.17
N GLY A 616 -13.95 -9.66 14.03
CA GLY A 616 -13.42 -10.04 12.71
C GLY A 616 -12.19 -9.22 12.28
N MET A 617 -12.16 -7.93 12.65
CA MET A 617 -11.05 -7.03 12.32
C MET A 617 -9.88 -7.08 13.30
N LEU A 618 -10.07 -7.65 14.49
CA LEU A 618 -9.04 -7.67 15.54
C LEU A 618 -7.75 -8.39 15.11
N PRO A 619 -7.78 -9.59 14.51
CA PRO A 619 -6.56 -10.24 14.02
C PRO A 619 -5.80 -9.39 13.00
N LEU A 620 -6.54 -8.73 12.12
CA LEU A 620 -5.98 -7.83 11.11
C LEU A 620 -5.32 -6.59 11.75
N ALA A 621 -6.00 -5.96 12.71
CA ALA A 621 -5.49 -4.78 13.42
C ALA A 621 -4.23 -5.06 14.25
N LEU A 622 -4.10 -6.29 14.77
CA LEU A 622 -2.94 -6.78 15.50
C LEU A 622 -1.78 -7.18 14.58
N GLY A 623 -1.98 -7.24 13.26
CA GLY A 623 -0.95 -7.63 12.30
C GLY A 623 -0.53 -9.10 12.41
N LEU A 624 -1.46 -10.01 12.75
CA LEU A 624 -1.15 -11.42 12.94
C LEU A 624 -0.93 -12.14 11.60
N GLY A 625 0.13 -12.94 11.51
CA GLY A 625 0.50 -13.72 10.34
C GLY A 625 1.50 -13.01 9.41
N GLU A 626 2.02 -13.75 8.42
CA GLU A 626 2.96 -13.20 7.43
C GLU A 626 2.27 -12.11 6.58
N GLY A 627 2.90 -10.93 6.48
CA GLY A 627 2.31 -9.76 5.79
C GLY A 627 1.19 -9.07 6.58
N GLY A 628 0.86 -9.52 7.79
CA GLY A 628 -0.18 -8.92 8.64
C GLY A 628 0.06 -7.43 8.91
N ASP A 629 1.30 -7.03 9.11
CA ASP A 629 1.68 -5.64 9.36
C ASP A 629 1.31 -4.70 8.21
N GLN A 630 1.30 -5.18 6.97
CA GLN A 630 0.92 -4.38 5.80
C GLN A 630 -0.56 -4.02 5.80
N VAL A 631 -1.42 -4.88 6.33
CA VAL A 631 -2.87 -4.68 6.37
C VAL A 631 -3.38 -4.21 7.74
N ALA A 632 -2.52 -4.21 8.77
CA ALA A 632 -2.88 -3.78 10.11
C ALA A 632 -3.47 -2.35 10.18
N PRO A 633 -2.98 -1.35 9.43
CA PRO A 633 -3.56 -0.01 9.41
C PRO A 633 -5.04 0.02 8.97
N LEU A 634 -5.43 -0.88 8.06
CA LEU A 634 -6.83 -1.04 7.64
C LEU A 634 -7.69 -1.49 8.83
N GLY A 635 -7.28 -2.56 9.51
CA GLY A 635 -8.00 -3.07 10.69
C GLY A 635 -8.11 -2.04 11.82
N ARG A 636 -7.02 -1.31 12.10
CA ARG A 636 -6.96 -0.23 13.10
C ARG A 636 -7.92 0.92 12.78
N ALA A 637 -7.93 1.35 11.52
CA ALA A 637 -8.83 2.41 11.05
C ALA A 637 -10.31 1.97 11.15
N VAL A 638 -10.63 0.74 10.74
CA VAL A 638 -12.00 0.19 10.87
C VAL A 638 -12.43 0.13 12.33
N LEU A 639 -11.59 -0.40 13.22
CA LEU A 639 -11.92 -0.51 14.65
C LEU A 639 -12.14 0.88 15.29
N GLY A 640 -11.29 1.84 15.00
CA GLY A 640 -11.43 3.21 15.51
C GLY A 640 -12.67 3.91 14.97
N GLY A 641 -12.88 3.84 13.66
CA GLY A 641 -14.04 4.42 12.99
C GLY A 641 -15.35 3.78 13.44
N LEU A 642 -15.37 2.45 13.61
CA LEU A 642 -16.52 1.71 14.10
C LEU A 642 -16.85 2.06 15.56
N ALA A 643 -15.84 2.19 16.43
CA ALA A 643 -16.05 2.52 17.85
C ALA A 643 -16.75 3.87 18.00
N LEU A 644 -16.18 4.95 17.47
CA LEU A 644 -16.78 6.28 17.57
C LEU A 644 -18.00 6.45 16.65
N GLY A 645 -18.03 5.80 15.50
CA GLY A 645 -19.20 5.77 14.61
C GLY A 645 -20.41 5.11 15.25
N THR A 646 -20.22 3.99 15.97
CA THR A 646 -21.30 3.33 16.73
C THR A 646 -21.81 4.21 17.85
N LEU A 647 -20.90 4.86 18.60
CA LEU A 647 -21.30 5.82 19.63
C LEU A 647 -22.07 7.00 19.05
N ALA A 648 -21.61 7.55 17.92
CA ALA A 648 -22.32 8.62 17.23
C ALA A 648 -23.71 8.19 16.75
N THR A 649 -23.84 7.00 16.18
CA THR A 649 -25.11 6.43 15.75
C THR A 649 -26.07 6.24 16.93
N LEU A 650 -25.60 5.80 18.08
CA LEU A 650 -26.42 5.55 19.26
C LEU A 650 -26.79 6.81 20.05
N PHE A 651 -25.88 7.80 20.16
CA PHE A 651 -26.09 8.95 21.04
C PHE A 651 -26.38 10.27 20.29
N ILE A 652 -25.91 10.41 19.05
CA ILE A 652 -26.05 11.66 18.28
C ILE A 652 -27.19 11.56 17.26
N LEU A 653 -27.34 10.43 16.61
CA LEU A 653 -28.38 10.27 15.57
C LEU A 653 -29.80 10.39 16.12
N PRO A 654 -30.20 9.86 17.31
CA PRO A 654 -31.54 10.05 17.86
C PRO A 654 -31.88 11.52 18.12
N PRO A 655 -31.03 12.36 18.78
CA PRO A 655 -31.24 13.79 18.87
C PRO A 655 -31.41 14.50 17.50
N VAL A 656 -30.57 14.14 16.51
CA VAL A 656 -30.64 14.73 15.16
C VAL A 656 -31.97 14.35 14.47
N PHE A 657 -32.38 13.10 14.58
CA PHE A 657 -33.70 12.67 14.08
C PHE A 657 -34.82 13.47 14.74
N ALA A 658 -34.79 13.66 16.06
CA ALA A 658 -35.80 14.44 16.78
C ALA A 658 -35.82 15.94 16.40
N ILE A 659 -34.72 16.48 15.83
CA ILE A 659 -34.66 17.84 15.28
C ILE A 659 -35.33 17.88 13.90
N LEU A 660 -34.97 16.93 13.02
CA LEU A 660 -35.33 16.94 11.60
C LEU A 660 -36.73 16.39 11.34
N ALA A 661 -37.19 15.45 12.15
CA ALA A 661 -38.49 14.82 12.01
C ALA A 661 -39.61 15.79 12.46
N GLY A 662 -40.38 16.27 11.50
CA GLY A 662 -41.55 17.11 11.78
C GLY A 662 -42.67 16.38 12.55
N ARG A 663 -43.57 17.12 13.17
CA ARG A 663 -44.79 16.57 13.81
C ARG A 663 -45.87 16.16 12.82
N ASN A 664 -45.86 16.71 11.61
CA ASN A 664 -46.86 16.38 10.58
C ASN A 664 -46.59 15.00 9.97
N ILE A 665 -47.59 14.15 9.96
CA ILE A 665 -47.52 12.76 9.51
C ILE A 665 -47.93 12.62 8.03
N GLU A 666 -48.22 13.71 7.35
CA GLU A 666 -48.67 13.71 5.97
C GLU A 666 -47.52 13.33 4.99
N SER A 667 -47.22 12.04 4.92
CA SER A 667 -46.73 11.46 3.66
C SER A 667 -47.82 10.52 3.16
N PRO A 668 -48.50 10.89 2.07
CA PRO A 668 -49.49 9.99 1.49
C PRO A 668 -48.85 8.68 1.07
N SER A 669 -49.43 7.56 1.49
CA SER A 669 -48.97 6.23 1.06
C SER A 669 -49.16 6.12 -0.44
N LEU A 670 -48.11 5.71 -1.17
CA LEU A 670 -48.16 5.35 -2.58
C LEU A 670 -48.61 3.90 -2.79
N ASP A 671 -48.89 3.16 -1.70
CA ASP A 671 -49.36 1.79 -1.77
C ASP A 671 -50.80 1.81 -2.30
N PRO A 672 -51.09 1.17 -3.47
CA PRO A 672 -52.41 1.15 -4.07
C PRO A 672 -53.47 0.49 -3.18
N ASP A 673 -53.06 -0.36 -2.25
CA ASP A 673 -53.95 -1.12 -1.34
C ASP A 673 -54.22 -0.34 -0.02
N ASP A 674 -53.64 0.86 0.17
CA ASP A 674 -53.87 1.71 1.34
C ASP A 674 -55.02 2.69 1.08
N GLU A 675 -56.24 2.24 1.32
CA GLU A 675 -57.48 3.02 1.18
C GLU A 675 -57.50 4.27 2.12
N THR A 676 -56.61 4.35 3.12
CA THR A 676 -56.53 5.49 4.04
C THR A 676 -55.67 6.63 3.51
N SER A 677 -54.95 6.40 2.44
CA SER A 677 -54.07 7.42 1.81
C SER A 677 -54.92 8.54 1.17
N PRO A 678 -54.64 9.81 1.45
CA PRO A 678 -55.35 10.92 0.81
C PRO A 678 -55.14 10.98 -0.71
N LEU A 679 -54.15 10.27 -1.27
CA LEU A 679 -53.92 10.13 -2.72
C LEU A 679 -54.92 9.17 -3.39
N HIS A 680 -55.57 8.30 -2.64
CA HIS A 680 -56.50 7.30 -3.12
C HIS A 680 -57.98 7.62 -2.75
N GLN A 681 -58.18 8.64 -1.91
CA GLN A 681 -59.55 9.14 -1.66
C GLN A 681 -60.03 9.91 -2.90
N LYS A 682 -61.02 9.37 -3.56
CA LYS A 682 -61.73 10.07 -4.65
C LYS A 682 -62.29 11.37 -4.12
N SER A 683 -61.89 12.51 -4.70
CA SER A 683 -62.45 13.84 -4.50
C SER A 683 -63.93 13.88 -4.82
#